data_900e233035baff896928f700bb22c1f8
#
_entry.id   900e233035baff896928f700bb22c1f8
#
_cell.length_a   1.000
_cell.length_b   1.000
_cell.length_c   1.000
_cell.angle_alpha   90.00
_cell.angle_beta   90.00
_cell.angle_gamma   90.00
#
_symmetry.space_group_name_H-M   'P 1'
#
loop_
_entity.id
_entity.type
_entity.pdbx_description
1 polymer ?
#
loop_
_entity_poly.entity_id
_entity_poly.type
_entity_poly.pdbx_seq_one_letter_code
_entity_poly.pdbx_strand_id
1 'polypeptide(L)'
;MMKSLCCNSKQKLLVALCLLFCLSGNAQQANTVNRAAAKEKTVGKRTLIGTVIDASTGDALIGVNVKVKGTGEGTITDLDGKFSIGVTSQTQLEISYIGYKTQTLMVGDLGVMTVKMESDNEMLDEVVVIGAGTQKKVSVTGSIATVKGTTLKLPSSSLTSSLAGKLSGIVSVTNSGEPGSTSDFYIRGINTFGGRSTPLILLDGVEISSNDLNRIPAESIESFSLLKDASATAIYGNRGANGVMLVTTKSGTENTKATVNVSLEASYFRPMNRVKFADGATYMQTYNEAAQARSATQITSPKYTEEQITNTANGVNPYVYPDVDWYDLIFREGNFNQRANVNVQGGGSRVTYYMSLQANHDTGLLDAPDYYYSPNINNWEYNFQNNISYKLTNTTTVDLRMMAQIGNKKGPNYSTSDLYKIVMQANPVAFPAYFPSEDGDEHIRFGNAEIKSGVYGQNPYAYMMSSFKEGNYNTLNTSLNITQDLSFLTKGLSVKALVNFKNWSESTYNRSITPYYYKVKDGSYDFGTNQYELQTLQTGSDYVSQSDISKSADQTFYFDFRADWKRSFGDHNLTAMLMYMMREYRSSVLPNRNQGYSGRLTYDYSSRYLFEFNFGYNGSERLASGERFEFFPAASVGWVVSSEKFWEPMSKYVDHLKLRASYGLVGSDEFNGSAPHLSLIHI
;
A
#
# COMPACT_ATOMS: atom_id res chain seq x y z
N MET A 1 28.73 -25.33 20.11
CA MET A 1 28.97 -23.91 20.43
C MET A 1 29.87 -23.19 19.41
N MET A 2 29.84 -23.55 18.13
CA MET A 2 30.70 -22.93 17.08
C MET A 2 30.01 -22.82 15.69
N LYS A 3 28.68 -22.74 15.60
CA LYS A 3 27.93 -22.55 14.33
C LYS A 3 27.07 -21.30 14.29
N SER A 4 27.04 -20.43 15.31
CA SER A 4 26.21 -19.21 15.31
C SER A 4 26.93 -17.93 14.86
N LEU A 5 28.21 -17.99 14.49
CA LEU A 5 29.03 -16.81 14.18
C LEU A 5 29.17 -16.49 12.69
N CYS A 6 28.75 -17.36 11.78
CA CYS A 6 28.97 -17.15 10.34
C CYS A 6 27.84 -16.39 9.62
N CYS A 7 26.63 -16.28 10.18
CA CYS A 7 25.52 -15.56 9.54
C CYS A 7 25.51 -14.05 9.82
N ASN A 8 26.22 -13.63 10.86
CA ASN A 8 26.20 -12.23 11.34
C ASN A 8 27.24 -11.30 10.67
N SER A 9 28.18 -11.83 9.88
CA SER A 9 29.27 -11.02 9.30
C SER A 9 28.86 -10.31 8.01
N LYS A 10 28.00 -10.92 7.19
CA LYS A 10 27.54 -10.30 5.92
C LYS A 10 26.52 -9.17 6.13
N GLN A 11 25.67 -9.27 7.15
CA GLN A 11 24.74 -8.20 7.51
C GLN A 11 25.46 -7.01 8.17
N LYS A 12 26.47 -7.25 8.98
CA LYS A 12 27.29 -6.18 9.58
C LYS A 12 28.17 -5.47 8.54
N LEU A 13 28.59 -6.17 7.48
CA LEU A 13 29.37 -5.57 6.39
C LEU A 13 28.51 -4.63 5.53
N LEU A 14 27.25 -4.95 5.29
CA LEU A 14 26.34 -4.08 4.51
C LEU A 14 25.99 -2.78 5.25
N VAL A 15 25.77 -2.85 6.55
CA VAL A 15 25.51 -1.68 7.41
C VAL A 15 26.76 -0.82 7.58
N ALA A 16 27.93 -1.45 7.69
CA ALA A 16 29.23 -0.75 7.75
C ALA A 16 29.57 -0.06 6.42
N LEU A 17 29.22 -0.66 5.27
CA LEU A 17 29.45 -0.05 3.96
C LEU A 17 28.56 1.18 3.72
N CYS A 18 27.30 1.17 4.20
CA CYS A 18 26.41 2.33 4.15
C CYS A 18 26.89 3.47 5.08
N LEU A 19 27.46 3.16 6.24
CA LEU A 19 28.00 4.15 7.17
C LEU A 19 29.33 4.76 6.69
N LEU A 20 30.16 4.02 5.95
CA LEU A 20 31.43 4.51 5.39
C LEU A 20 31.23 5.49 4.21
N PHE A 21 30.10 5.38 3.47
CA PHE A 21 29.78 6.34 2.40
C PHE A 21 29.26 7.68 2.92
N CYS A 22 28.77 7.75 4.16
CA CYS A 22 28.33 8.99 4.80
C CYS A 22 29.43 9.80 5.48
N LEU A 23 30.64 9.24 5.68
CA LEU A 23 31.73 9.85 6.44
C LEU A 23 32.86 10.44 5.59
N SER A 24 32.83 10.30 4.26
CA SER A 24 33.91 10.82 3.39
C SER A 24 33.68 12.20 2.76
N GLY A 25 32.72 12.95 3.24
CA GLY A 25 32.41 14.27 2.71
C GLY A 25 32.36 15.36 3.77
N ASN A 26 33.49 15.71 4.41
CA ASN A 26 33.74 17.05 4.94
C ASN A 26 35.06 17.10 5.74
N ALA A 27 36.15 17.31 5.01
CA ALA A 27 37.35 17.89 5.59
C ALA A 27 37.71 19.13 4.76
N GLN A 28 37.16 20.26 5.10
CA GLN A 28 37.67 21.57 4.68
C GLN A 28 37.71 22.50 5.88
N GLN A 29 38.93 22.70 6.33
CA GLN A 29 39.56 23.83 6.99
C GLN A 29 38.65 24.86 7.73
N ALA A 30 38.76 24.82 9.04
CA ALA A 30 38.43 25.96 9.91
C ALA A 30 39.52 27.02 9.78
N ASN A 31 39.23 28.10 9.10
CA ASN A 31 39.98 29.34 9.22
C ASN A 31 39.49 30.12 10.43
N THR A 32 40.30 30.21 11.45
CA THR A 32 40.15 31.10 12.57
C THR A 32 40.28 32.56 12.10
N VAL A 33 39.18 33.29 12.04
CA VAL A 33 39.17 34.72 11.93
C VAL A 33 38.83 35.30 13.30
N ASN A 34 39.79 36.00 13.89
CA ASN A 34 39.60 36.87 15.05
C ASN A 34 38.47 37.86 14.79
N ARG A 35 37.39 37.74 15.54
CA ARG A 35 36.30 38.74 15.51
C ARG A 35 36.38 39.62 16.73
N ALA A 36 36.78 40.85 16.50
CA ALA A 36 36.65 41.93 17.46
C ALA A 36 35.20 42.08 17.90
N ALA A 37 34.98 42.16 19.20
CA ALA A 37 33.68 42.33 19.80
C ALA A 37 33.05 43.66 19.37
N ALA A 38 32.11 43.61 18.43
CA ALA A 38 31.18 44.71 18.20
C ALA A 38 30.06 44.59 19.23
N LYS A 39 29.90 45.61 20.06
CA LYS A 39 28.77 45.76 20.98
C LYS A 39 27.46 45.74 20.19
N GLU A 40 26.73 44.62 20.28
CA GLU A 40 25.35 44.54 19.83
C GLU A 40 24.50 45.46 20.71
N LYS A 41 23.91 46.48 20.08
CA LYS A 41 22.80 47.23 20.67
C LYS A 41 21.64 46.26 20.81
N THR A 42 21.27 45.87 22.01
CA THR A 42 20.04 45.17 22.33
C THR A 42 18.85 46.00 21.89
N VAL A 43 18.32 45.73 20.70
CA VAL A 43 17.02 46.25 20.25
C VAL A 43 15.98 45.55 21.08
N GLY A 44 15.31 46.28 21.97
CA GLY A 44 14.30 45.72 22.87
C GLY A 44 13.17 45.02 22.07
N LYS A 45 12.85 43.77 22.41
CA LYS A 45 11.63 43.09 21.91
C LYS A 45 10.42 43.91 22.39
N ARG A 46 9.53 44.23 21.46
CA ARG A 46 8.23 44.86 21.75
C ARG A 46 7.12 43.92 21.33
N THR A 47 5.95 44.05 21.90
CA THR A 47 4.77 43.29 21.55
C THR A 47 4.07 43.95 20.36
N LEU A 48 3.92 43.19 19.24
CA LEU A 48 3.10 43.58 18.11
C LEU A 48 1.72 42.94 18.27
N ILE A 49 0.69 43.76 18.17
CA ILE A 49 -0.69 43.29 18.09
C ILE A 49 -1.14 43.41 16.64
N GLY A 50 -1.68 42.32 16.07
CA GLY A 50 -2.16 42.35 14.70
C GLY A 50 -3.55 41.70 14.56
N THR A 51 -4.21 42.03 13.46
CA THR A 51 -5.47 41.39 13.07
C THR A 51 -5.31 40.86 11.64
N VAL A 52 -5.73 39.63 11.41
CA VAL A 52 -5.72 38.98 10.08
C VAL A 52 -7.15 38.89 9.58
N ILE A 53 -7.38 39.41 8.37
CA ILE A 53 -8.71 39.45 7.73
C ILE A 53 -8.63 38.90 6.30
N ASP A 54 -9.72 38.40 5.79
CA ASP A 54 -9.88 38.06 4.38
C ASP A 54 -9.85 39.33 3.52
N ALA A 55 -9.07 39.34 2.45
CA ALA A 55 -8.92 40.51 1.57
C ALA A 55 -10.17 40.85 0.77
N SER A 56 -11.04 39.83 0.51
CA SER A 56 -12.25 39.97 -0.32
C SER A 56 -13.50 40.27 0.49
N THR A 57 -13.68 39.57 1.64
CA THR A 57 -14.87 39.71 2.47
C THR A 57 -14.68 40.66 3.65
N GLY A 58 -13.42 40.87 4.11
CA GLY A 58 -13.13 41.62 5.30
C GLY A 58 -13.36 40.91 6.62
N ASP A 59 -13.75 39.63 6.56
CA ASP A 59 -14.01 38.80 7.74
C ASP A 59 -12.72 38.46 8.48
N ALA A 60 -12.81 38.31 9.81
CA ALA A 60 -11.70 37.91 10.65
C ALA A 60 -11.32 36.45 10.40
N LEU A 61 -10.03 36.17 10.19
CA LEU A 61 -9.51 34.81 9.98
C LEU A 61 -9.01 34.20 11.28
N ILE A 62 -9.71 33.15 11.73
CA ILE A 62 -9.44 32.43 12.99
C ILE A 62 -8.41 31.33 12.77
N GLY A 63 -7.43 31.17 13.69
CA GLY A 63 -6.47 30.07 13.62
C GLY A 63 -5.36 30.24 12.57
N VAL A 64 -5.15 31.46 12.07
CA VAL A 64 -4.04 31.78 11.17
C VAL A 64 -2.72 31.64 11.90
N ASN A 65 -1.77 30.93 11.32
CA ASN A 65 -0.43 30.75 11.87
C ASN A 65 0.43 31.98 11.56
N VAL A 66 0.93 32.63 12.60
CA VAL A 66 1.83 33.81 12.53
C VAL A 66 3.17 33.43 13.15
N LYS A 67 4.22 33.30 12.33
CA LYS A 67 5.53 32.81 12.75
C LYS A 67 6.62 33.83 12.46
N VAL A 68 7.59 33.97 13.36
CA VAL A 68 8.81 34.73 13.09
C VAL A 68 9.73 33.93 12.17
N LYS A 69 9.97 34.45 10.97
CA LYS A 69 10.77 33.76 9.94
C LYS A 69 12.19 33.48 10.44
N GLY A 70 12.61 32.21 10.33
CA GLY A 70 13.94 31.78 10.76
C GLY A 70 14.06 31.42 12.24
N THR A 71 12.96 31.47 13.02
CA THR A 71 12.94 31.08 14.44
C THR A 71 11.83 30.05 14.70
N GLY A 72 11.78 29.49 15.90
CA GLY A 72 10.68 28.65 16.38
C GLY A 72 9.53 29.45 17.03
N GLU A 73 9.63 30.77 17.15
CA GLU A 73 8.63 31.61 17.80
C GLU A 73 7.43 31.84 16.85
N GLY A 74 6.20 31.64 17.34
CA GLY A 74 4.97 31.85 16.59
C GLY A 74 3.75 31.91 17.48
N THR A 75 2.62 32.34 16.92
CA THR A 75 1.30 32.39 17.56
C THR A 75 0.22 32.12 16.54
N ILE A 76 -1.02 31.92 16.99
CA ILE A 76 -2.19 31.77 16.13
C ILE A 76 -3.20 32.88 16.42
N THR A 77 -4.03 33.24 15.43
CA THR A 77 -5.11 34.21 15.62
C THR A 77 -6.27 33.66 16.44
N ASP A 78 -6.88 34.49 17.27
CA ASP A 78 -8.07 34.21 18.06
C ASP A 78 -9.39 34.28 17.25
N LEU A 79 -10.54 34.22 17.93
CA LEU A 79 -11.88 34.27 17.32
C LEU A 79 -12.17 35.59 16.60
N ASP A 80 -11.48 36.66 16.96
CA ASP A 80 -11.59 38.00 16.32
C ASP A 80 -10.50 38.21 15.25
N GLY A 81 -9.73 37.17 14.89
CA GLY A 81 -8.61 37.21 13.97
C GLY A 81 -7.40 37.95 14.53
N LYS A 82 -7.33 38.24 15.86
CA LYS A 82 -6.24 38.98 16.49
C LYS A 82 -5.10 38.07 16.95
N PHE A 83 -3.89 38.54 16.85
CA PHE A 83 -2.68 37.89 17.38
C PHE A 83 -1.79 38.87 18.15
N SER A 84 -0.95 38.31 19.01
CA SER A 84 0.07 39.06 19.76
C SER A 84 1.38 38.28 19.72
N ILE A 85 2.49 38.95 19.30
CA ILE A 85 3.79 38.32 19.14
C ILE A 85 4.92 39.27 19.48
N GLY A 86 5.98 38.77 20.12
CA GLY A 86 7.18 39.57 20.48
C GLY A 86 8.10 39.75 19.26
N VAL A 87 8.34 41.00 18.86
CA VAL A 87 9.08 41.34 17.64
C VAL A 87 10.09 42.47 17.84
N THR A 88 11.01 42.60 16.91
CA THR A 88 11.89 43.75 16.73
C THR A 88 11.53 44.45 15.42
N SER A 89 12.04 45.67 15.20
CA SER A 89 11.78 46.42 13.95
C SER A 89 12.29 45.72 12.69
N GLN A 90 13.23 44.75 12.81
CA GLN A 90 13.79 43.99 11.69
C GLN A 90 13.15 42.57 11.55
N THR A 91 12.14 42.27 12.37
CA THR A 91 11.48 40.97 12.34
C THR A 91 10.65 40.82 11.06
N GLN A 92 10.82 39.66 10.37
CA GLN A 92 9.93 39.21 9.30
C GLN A 92 8.93 38.21 9.89
N LEU A 93 7.65 38.46 9.67
CA LEU A 93 6.58 37.53 10.01
C LEU A 93 6.18 36.75 8.76
N GLU A 94 6.08 35.42 8.88
CA GLU A 94 5.49 34.54 7.92
C GLU A 94 4.07 34.19 8.41
N ILE A 95 3.07 34.54 7.61
CA ILE A 95 1.65 34.38 7.93
C ILE A 95 1.06 33.39 6.95
N SER A 96 0.57 32.26 7.47
CA SER A 96 0.03 31.18 6.66
C SER A 96 -1.30 30.68 7.20
N TYR A 97 -2.23 30.40 6.30
CA TYR A 97 -3.53 29.84 6.61
C TYR A 97 -3.99 28.92 5.48
N ILE A 98 -4.73 27.86 5.82
CA ILE A 98 -5.22 26.88 4.83
C ILE A 98 -6.19 27.58 3.89
N GLY A 99 -5.92 27.51 2.58
CA GLY A 99 -6.73 28.17 1.53
C GLY A 99 -6.37 29.64 1.27
N TYR A 100 -5.25 30.13 1.83
CA TYR A 100 -4.78 31.50 1.60
C TYR A 100 -3.30 31.53 1.22
N LYS A 101 -2.89 32.53 0.43
CA LYS A 101 -1.49 32.73 0.04
C LYS A 101 -0.65 33.08 1.25
N THR A 102 0.41 32.31 1.48
CA THR A 102 1.38 32.62 2.53
C THR A 102 2.06 33.96 2.25
N GLN A 103 2.05 34.88 3.22
CA GLN A 103 2.67 36.19 3.11
C GLN A 103 3.84 36.31 4.06
N THR A 104 4.90 36.97 3.58
CA THR A 104 6.03 37.38 4.44
C THR A 104 6.06 38.91 4.55
N LEU A 105 5.89 39.42 5.74
CA LEU A 105 5.81 40.86 6.01
C LEU A 105 6.91 41.32 6.96
N MET A 106 7.49 42.50 6.70
CA MET A 106 8.41 43.15 7.61
C MET A 106 7.60 43.96 8.62
N VAL A 107 7.90 43.81 9.90
CA VAL A 107 7.15 44.48 10.96
C VAL A 107 7.43 46.00 11.02
N GLY A 108 8.66 46.43 10.71
CA GLY A 108 9.05 47.84 10.82
C GLY A 108 8.82 48.40 12.24
N ASP A 109 8.43 49.66 12.34
CA ASP A 109 8.17 50.35 13.62
C ASP A 109 6.67 50.35 14.04
N LEU A 110 5.84 49.56 13.41
CA LEU A 110 4.41 49.45 13.66
C LEU A 110 4.12 48.76 15.00
N GLY A 111 3.27 49.32 15.83
CA GLY A 111 2.77 48.74 17.07
C GLY A 111 1.50 47.89 16.85
N VAL A 112 0.74 48.20 15.80
CA VAL A 112 -0.48 47.50 15.37
C VAL A 112 -0.40 47.25 13.87
N MET A 113 -0.80 46.05 13.42
CA MET A 113 -0.76 45.64 12.02
C MET A 113 -2.07 44.96 11.63
N THR A 114 -2.63 45.34 10.48
CA THR A 114 -3.73 44.58 9.87
C THR A 114 -3.19 43.87 8.62
N VAL A 115 -3.34 42.56 8.59
CA VAL A 115 -2.91 41.71 7.47
C VAL A 115 -4.13 41.28 6.68
N LYS A 116 -4.15 41.62 5.40
CA LYS A 116 -5.18 41.13 4.46
C LYS A 116 -4.64 39.92 3.73
N MET A 117 -5.21 38.76 3.97
CA MET A 117 -4.83 37.54 3.26
C MET A 117 -5.70 37.36 2.03
N GLU A 118 -5.06 37.15 0.90
CA GLU A 118 -5.74 36.77 -0.34
C GLU A 118 -5.99 35.27 -0.34
N SER A 119 -7.21 34.90 -0.70
CA SER A 119 -7.57 33.49 -0.94
C SER A 119 -6.62 32.89 -2.01
N ASP A 120 -6.07 31.74 -1.71
CA ASP A 120 -5.19 31.02 -2.62
C ASP A 120 -6.05 30.28 -3.65
N ASN A 121 -6.31 30.95 -4.77
CA ASN A 121 -7.00 30.35 -5.90
C ASN A 121 -6.12 29.36 -6.69
N GLU A 122 -5.20 28.64 -6.02
CA GLU A 122 -4.36 27.61 -6.65
C GLU A 122 -5.17 26.50 -7.35
N MET A 123 -6.49 26.40 -7.12
CA MET A 123 -7.34 25.47 -7.89
C MET A 123 -7.27 25.69 -9.41
N LEU A 124 -6.89 26.88 -9.87
CA LEU A 124 -6.75 27.18 -11.31
C LEU A 124 -5.45 26.67 -11.91
N ASP A 125 -4.39 26.48 -11.11
CA ASP A 125 -3.08 26.03 -11.56
C ASP A 125 -2.75 24.58 -11.13
N GLU A 126 -3.61 23.93 -10.33
CA GLU A 126 -3.42 22.52 -9.97
C GLU A 126 -3.40 21.64 -11.20
N VAL A 127 -2.28 20.95 -11.41
CA VAL A 127 -2.06 20.01 -12.52
C VAL A 127 -2.32 18.60 -12.04
N VAL A 128 -3.14 17.87 -12.78
CA VAL A 128 -3.44 16.45 -12.49
C VAL A 128 -2.83 15.56 -13.58
N VAL A 129 -2.37 14.40 -13.17
CA VAL A 129 -1.89 13.37 -14.10
C VAL A 129 -3.11 12.70 -14.72
N ILE A 130 -3.17 12.69 -16.04
CA ILE A 130 -4.26 12.13 -16.82
C ILE A 130 -3.71 11.20 -17.90
N GLY A 131 -3.93 9.91 -17.75
CA GLY A 131 -3.48 8.94 -18.75
C GLY A 131 -2.02 9.17 -19.13
N ALA A 132 -1.74 9.43 -20.39
CA ALA A 132 -0.40 9.63 -20.90
C ALA A 132 0.10 11.09 -20.82
N GLY A 133 -0.30 11.89 -19.80
CA GLY A 133 0.15 13.28 -19.69
C GLY A 133 -0.36 13.98 -18.43
N THR A 134 -0.22 15.30 -18.44
CA THR A 134 -0.70 16.17 -17.36
C THR A 134 -1.63 17.26 -17.93
N GLN A 135 -2.63 17.64 -17.19
CA GLN A 135 -3.59 18.68 -17.58
C GLN A 135 -3.94 19.55 -16.38
N LYS A 136 -4.29 20.83 -16.61
CA LYS A 136 -4.82 21.67 -15.54
C LYS A 136 -6.14 21.08 -15.05
N LYS A 137 -6.33 21.00 -13.74
CA LYS A 137 -7.54 20.42 -13.11
C LYS A 137 -8.83 21.08 -13.61
N VAL A 138 -8.79 22.37 -13.85
CA VAL A 138 -9.92 23.13 -14.39
C VAL A 138 -10.31 22.69 -15.80
N SER A 139 -9.36 22.30 -16.63
CA SER A 139 -9.59 21.87 -18.02
C SER A 139 -9.95 20.40 -18.18
N VAL A 140 -9.86 19.60 -17.11
CA VAL A 140 -10.20 18.17 -17.16
C VAL A 140 -11.70 17.97 -17.35
N THR A 141 -12.12 17.27 -18.40
CA THR A 141 -13.52 16.94 -18.68
C THR A 141 -13.91 15.55 -18.17
N GLY A 142 -12.97 14.63 -18.09
CA GLY A 142 -13.19 13.28 -17.54
C GLY A 142 -13.39 13.23 -16.02
N SER A 143 -13.97 12.13 -15.53
CA SER A 143 -14.13 11.88 -14.08
C SER A 143 -12.84 11.36 -13.46
N ILE A 144 -12.06 12.26 -12.88
CA ILE A 144 -10.78 11.95 -12.24
C ILE A 144 -10.85 12.29 -10.75
N ALA A 145 -10.31 11.42 -9.91
CA ALA A 145 -10.09 11.70 -8.50
C ALA A 145 -8.59 11.56 -8.21
N THR A 146 -8.00 12.55 -7.57
CA THR A 146 -6.58 12.54 -7.22
C THR A 146 -6.41 12.70 -5.72
N VAL A 147 -5.44 11.95 -5.14
CA VAL A 147 -5.03 12.06 -3.74
C VAL A 147 -3.51 12.02 -3.66
N LYS A 148 -2.94 12.77 -2.71
CA LYS A 148 -1.49 12.74 -2.44
C LYS A 148 -1.09 11.44 -1.74
N GLY A 149 0.08 10.92 -2.05
CA GLY A 149 0.60 9.68 -1.43
C GLY A 149 0.65 9.74 0.09
N THR A 150 0.96 10.91 0.66
CA THR A 150 1.01 11.12 2.11
C THR A 150 -0.32 10.88 2.83
N THR A 151 -1.46 11.08 2.15
CA THR A 151 -2.81 10.83 2.69
C THR A 151 -3.08 9.34 2.89
N LEU A 152 -2.38 8.48 2.15
CA LEU A 152 -2.52 7.02 2.19
C LEU A 152 -1.57 6.36 3.18
N LYS A 153 -0.75 7.13 3.90
CA LYS A 153 0.13 6.59 4.91
C LYS A 153 -0.69 6.03 6.08
N LEU A 154 -0.61 4.73 6.30
CA LEU A 154 -1.14 4.01 7.46
C LEU A 154 -0.02 3.18 8.09
N PRO A 155 -0.13 2.82 9.37
CA PRO A 155 0.82 1.96 10.06
C PRO A 155 0.68 0.48 9.62
N SER A 156 0.60 0.23 8.31
CA SER A 156 0.45 -1.08 7.69
C SER A 156 1.47 -1.23 6.56
N SER A 157 2.00 -2.44 6.37
CA SER A 157 2.85 -2.79 5.24
C SER A 157 2.06 -2.92 3.93
N SER A 158 0.73 -3.01 4.01
CA SER A 158 -0.17 -3.15 2.87
C SER A 158 -0.69 -1.79 2.40
N LEU A 159 -0.15 -1.29 1.28
CA LEU A 159 -0.62 -0.04 0.69
C LEU A 159 -2.06 -0.16 0.15
N THR A 160 -2.42 -1.33 -0.40
CA THR A 160 -3.77 -1.55 -0.96
C THR A 160 -4.86 -1.49 0.10
N SER A 161 -4.56 -1.86 1.35
CA SER A 161 -5.51 -1.74 2.47
C SER A 161 -5.80 -0.27 2.84
N SER A 162 -4.88 0.65 2.54
CA SER A 162 -5.06 2.09 2.81
C SER A 162 -5.89 2.83 1.77
N LEU A 163 -6.26 2.20 0.68
CA LEU A 163 -7.08 2.83 -0.37
C LEU A 163 -8.56 2.98 0.05
N ALA A 164 -9.03 2.12 0.97
CA ALA A 164 -10.41 2.14 1.45
C ALA A 164 -10.77 3.48 2.11
N GLY A 165 -11.85 4.10 1.67
CA GLY A 165 -12.36 5.36 2.22
C GLY A 165 -11.51 6.61 1.92
N LYS A 166 -10.34 6.48 1.26
CA LYS A 166 -9.43 7.60 0.96
C LYS A 166 -9.58 8.12 -0.47
N LEU A 167 -9.98 7.26 -1.39
CA LEU A 167 -10.14 7.60 -2.81
C LEU A 167 -11.61 7.49 -3.21
N SER A 168 -12.20 8.61 -3.63
CA SER A 168 -13.60 8.64 -4.08
C SER A 168 -13.81 7.74 -5.31
N GLY A 169 -14.70 6.76 -5.18
CA GLY A 169 -15.07 5.82 -6.24
C GLY A 169 -14.30 4.50 -6.19
N ILE A 170 -13.46 4.26 -5.18
CA ILE A 170 -12.91 2.93 -4.90
C ILE A 170 -13.81 2.19 -3.92
N VAL A 171 -14.09 0.94 -4.25
CA VAL A 171 -14.62 -0.08 -3.34
C VAL A 171 -13.46 -1.03 -3.04
N SER A 172 -13.05 -1.14 -1.79
CA SER A 172 -11.97 -2.03 -1.37
C SER A 172 -12.52 -3.08 -0.42
N VAL A 173 -12.10 -4.32 -0.62
CA VAL A 173 -12.44 -5.48 0.21
C VAL A 173 -11.16 -6.06 0.76
N THR A 174 -11.01 -6.01 2.07
CA THR A 174 -9.90 -6.66 2.77
C THR A 174 -10.31 -8.06 3.17
N ASN A 175 -9.75 -9.06 2.51
CA ASN A 175 -10.09 -10.48 2.72
C ASN A 175 -9.38 -11.07 3.94
N SER A 176 -8.25 -10.49 4.32
CA SER A 176 -7.42 -10.94 5.45
C SER A 176 -6.71 -9.76 6.10
N GLY A 177 -6.55 -9.81 7.41
CA GLY A 177 -5.67 -8.92 8.18
C GLY A 177 -4.23 -9.44 8.30
N GLU A 178 -3.90 -10.52 7.61
CA GLU A 178 -2.59 -11.13 7.62
C GLU A 178 -1.52 -10.17 7.05
N PRO A 179 -0.36 -10.03 7.71
CA PRO A 179 0.71 -9.16 7.24
C PRO A 179 1.15 -9.49 5.81
N GLY A 180 1.23 -8.47 4.95
CA GLY A 180 1.61 -8.60 3.54
C GLY A 180 0.48 -9.07 2.62
N SER A 181 -0.73 -9.33 3.13
CA SER A 181 -1.89 -9.62 2.28
C SER A 181 -2.34 -8.40 1.49
N THR A 182 -2.82 -8.62 0.27
CA THR A 182 -3.41 -7.58 -0.58
C THR A 182 -4.90 -7.45 -0.33
N SER A 183 -5.41 -6.23 -0.43
CA SER A 183 -6.86 -5.99 -0.52
C SER A 183 -7.28 -5.94 -1.98
N ASP A 184 -8.41 -6.53 -2.28
CA ASP A 184 -9.06 -6.36 -3.58
C ASP A 184 -9.72 -4.99 -3.66
N PHE A 185 -9.58 -4.32 -4.79
CA PHE A 185 -10.22 -3.03 -4.98
C PHE A 185 -10.75 -2.87 -6.40
N TYR A 186 -11.87 -2.15 -6.50
CA TYR A 186 -12.63 -1.95 -7.73
C TYR A 186 -12.97 -0.48 -7.88
N ILE A 187 -13.03 0.00 -9.12
CA ILE A 187 -13.47 1.37 -9.41
C ILE A 187 -14.96 1.34 -9.77
N ARG A 188 -15.80 2.00 -8.96
CA ARG A 188 -17.27 2.04 -9.07
C ARG A 188 -17.96 0.65 -8.97
N GLY A 189 -17.26 -0.34 -8.39
CA GLY A 189 -17.77 -1.71 -8.25
C GLY A 189 -17.29 -2.66 -9.34
N ILE A 190 -17.85 -3.88 -9.36
CA ILE A 190 -17.53 -4.93 -10.32
C ILE A 190 -18.43 -4.76 -11.53
N ASN A 191 -17.84 -4.45 -12.70
CA ASN A 191 -18.57 -4.12 -13.92
C ASN A 191 -18.39 -5.17 -15.03
N THR A 192 -17.82 -6.36 -14.74
CA THR A 192 -17.52 -7.35 -15.76
C THR A 192 -18.32 -8.64 -15.57
N PHE A 193 -18.66 -9.25 -16.68
CA PHE A 193 -19.25 -10.61 -16.75
C PHE A 193 -18.15 -11.62 -17.06
N GLY A 194 -17.58 -12.24 -16.00
CA GLY A 194 -16.63 -13.33 -16.16
C GLY A 194 -15.21 -12.95 -16.62
N GLY A 195 -14.88 -11.64 -16.69
CA GLY A 195 -13.54 -11.13 -17.00
C GLY A 195 -12.81 -10.60 -15.76
N ARG A 196 -11.65 -9.98 -15.97
CA ARG A 196 -10.92 -9.26 -14.92
C ARG A 196 -11.79 -8.13 -14.37
N SER A 197 -11.93 -8.06 -13.06
CA SER A 197 -12.70 -7.01 -12.36
C SER A 197 -11.82 -5.89 -11.78
N THR A 198 -10.50 -6.15 -11.63
CA THR A 198 -9.55 -5.19 -11.08
C THR A 198 -9.17 -4.12 -12.10
N PRO A 199 -8.95 -2.86 -11.67
CA PRO A 199 -8.52 -1.78 -12.57
C PRO A 199 -7.11 -2.02 -13.11
N LEU A 200 -6.79 -1.35 -14.22
CA LEU A 200 -5.42 -1.24 -14.73
C LEU A 200 -4.63 -0.32 -13.79
N ILE A 201 -3.49 -0.79 -13.29
CA ILE A 201 -2.61 -0.03 -12.39
C ILE A 201 -1.35 0.36 -13.16
N LEU A 202 -1.07 1.64 -13.22
CA LEU A 202 0.12 2.17 -13.91
C LEU A 202 1.02 2.90 -12.92
N LEU A 203 2.25 2.43 -12.75
CA LEU A 203 3.30 3.11 -12.01
C LEU A 203 4.17 3.89 -12.99
N ASP A 204 4.13 5.22 -12.92
CA ASP A 204 4.85 6.13 -13.82
C ASP A 204 4.62 5.83 -15.32
N GLY A 205 3.41 5.36 -15.66
CA GLY A 205 3.00 5.02 -17.02
C GLY A 205 3.13 3.54 -17.39
N VAL A 206 3.76 2.71 -16.57
CA VAL A 206 3.97 1.28 -16.84
C VAL A 206 3.07 0.41 -15.97
N GLU A 207 2.48 -0.63 -16.55
CA GLU A 207 1.59 -1.55 -15.85
C GLU A 207 2.32 -2.37 -14.78
N ILE A 208 1.71 -2.39 -13.59
CA ILE A 208 2.12 -3.21 -12.46
C ILE A 208 0.93 -4.02 -11.90
N SER A 209 1.23 -5.06 -11.14
CA SER A 209 0.21 -5.86 -10.45
C SER A 209 -0.25 -5.19 -9.14
N SER A 210 -1.40 -5.62 -8.59
CA SER A 210 -1.84 -5.22 -7.25
C SER A 210 -0.84 -5.62 -6.16
N ASN A 211 -0.16 -6.77 -6.34
CA ASN A 211 0.90 -7.22 -5.43
C ASN A 211 2.12 -6.28 -5.47
N ASP A 212 2.52 -5.81 -6.65
CA ASP A 212 3.61 -4.84 -6.76
C ASP A 212 3.22 -3.52 -6.10
N LEU A 213 2.01 -3.03 -6.37
CA LEU A 213 1.48 -1.82 -5.74
C LEU A 213 1.46 -1.93 -4.22
N ASN A 214 1.02 -3.08 -3.68
CA ASN A 214 0.90 -3.30 -2.25
C ASN A 214 2.21 -3.09 -1.48
N ARG A 215 3.34 -3.34 -2.13
CA ARG A 215 4.69 -3.27 -1.56
C ARG A 215 5.36 -1.92 -1.73
N ILE A 216 4.76 -0.98 -2.48
CA ILE A 216 5.36 0.35 -2.69
C ILE A 216 5.19 1.19 -1.42
N PRO A 217 6.28 1.77 -0.88
CA PRO A 217 6.17 2.69 0.25
C PRO A 217 5.30 3.90 -0.08
N ALA A 218 4.31 4.21 0.78
CA ALA A 218 3.48 5.40 0.61
C ALA A 218 4.30 6.70 0.56
N GLU A 219 5.42 6.72 1.28
CA GLU A 219 6.39 7.82 1.31
C GLU A 219 7.06 8.09 -0.04
N SER A 220 7.14 7.06 -0.90
CA SER A 220 7.76 7.15 -2.24
C SER A 220 6.79 7.63 -3.30
N ILE A 221 5.51 7.75 -2.97
CA ILE A 221 4.45 8.12 -3.91
C ILE A 221 4.13 9.61 -3.77
N GLU A 222 4.06 10.29 -4.90
CA GLU A 222 3.62 11.67 -5.00
C GLU A 222 2.09 11.74 -5.01
N SER A 223 1.46 11.01 -5.92
CA SER A 223 0.01 11.05 -6.10
C SER A 223 -0.56 9.75 -6.69
N PHE A 224 -1.84 9.55 -6.38
CA PHE A 224 -2.72 8.60 -7.05
C PHE A 224 -3.79 9.36 -7.82
N SER A 225 -4.03 8.99 -9.07
CA SER A 225 -5.12 9.51 -9.88
C SER A 225 -5.96 8.36 -10.43
N LEU A 226 -7.28 8.44 -10.22
CA LEU A 226 -8.24 7.44 -10.70
C LEU A 226 -8.98 7.97 -11.92
N LEU A 227 -8.86 7.29 -13.04
CA LEU A 227 -9.63 7.52 -14.25
C LEU A 227 -10.87 6.61 -14.20
N LYS A 228 -12.05 7.21 -14.09
CA LYS A 228 -13.29 6.49 -13.73
C LYS A 228 -14.31 6.37 -14.85
N ASP A 229 -14.11 7.06 -15.97
CA ASP A 229 -15.01 7.04 -17.11
C ASP A 229 -14.32 6.69 -18.43
N ALA A 230 -15.12 6.31 -19.42
CA ALA A 230 -14.60 5.88 -20.70
C ALA A 230 -13.82 6.99 -21.43
N SER A 231 -14.19 8.28 -21.25
CA SER A 231 -13.46 9.37 -21.90
C SER A 231 -12.01 9.47 -21.39
N ALA A 232 -11.80 9.23 -20.09
CA ALA A 232 -10.46 9.25 -19.50
C ALA A 232 -9.67 7.97 -19.79
N THR A 233 -10.34 6.82 -20.01
CA THR A 233 -9.68 5.50 -20.14
C THR A 233 -9.57 4.99 -21.57
N ALA A 234 -10.23 5.60 -22.55
CA ALA A 234 -10.24 5.17 -23.96
C ALA A 234 -8.83 5.06 -24.57
N ILE A 235 -7.86 5.87 -24.15
CA ILE A 235 -6.48 5.77 -24.60
C ILE A 235 -5.80 4.43 -24.25
N TYR A 236 -6.37 3.69 -23.28
CA TYR A 236 -5.91 2.35 -22.89
C TYR A 236 -6.71 1.23 -23.58
N GLY A 237 -7.72 1.60 -24.39
CA GLY A 237 -8.49 0.71 -25.25
C GLY A 237 -9.04 -0.50 -24.52
N ASN A 238 -8.60 -1.69 -24.95
CA ASN A 238 -9.01 -3.00 -24.41
C ASN A 238 -8.53 -3.28 -22.96
N ARG A 239 -7.81 -2.35 -22.32
CA ARG A 239 -7.37 -2.46 -20.94
C ARG A 239 -8.06 -1.46 -20.00
N GLY A 240 -8.89 -0.56 -20.56
CA GLY A 240 -9.51 0.56 -19.86
C GLY A 240 -10.86 0.29 -19.22
N ALA A 241 -11.49 -0.87 -19.46
CA ALA A 241 -12.90 -1.13 -19.09
C ALA A 241 -13.21 -1.00 -17.59
N ASN A 242 -12.31 -1.45 -16.72
CA ASN A 242 -12.49 -1.42 -15.25
C ASN A 242 -11.93 -0.16 -14.59
N GLY A 243 -11.65 0.88 -15.40
CA GLY A 243 -10.96 2.08 -14.93
C GLY A 243 -9.45 1.91 -14.83
N VAL A 244 -8.76 3.03 -14.60
CA VAL A 244 -7.30 3.07 -14.54
C VAL A 244 -6.86 3.80 -13.28
N MET A 245 -5.91 3.23 -12.55
CA MET A 245 -5.22 3.85 -11.43
C MET A 245 -3.83 4.28 -11.88
N LEU A 246 -3.56 5.57 -11.85
CA LEU A 246 -2.25 6.13 -12.12
C LEU A 246 -1.55 6.37 -10.79
N VAL A 247 -0.37 5.81 -10.62
CA VAL A 247 0.50 6.00 -9.46
C VAL A 247 1.74 6.74 -9.93
N THR A 248 1.96 7.93 -9.38
CA THR A 248 3.13 8.75 -9.71
C THR A 248 4.08 8.72 -8.53
N THR A 249 5.34 8.39 -8.79
CA THR A 249 6.39 8.38 -7.77
C THR A 249 7.01 9.75 -7.60
N LYS A 250 7.56 10.03 -6.40
CA LYS A 250 8.25 11.27 -6.09
C LYS A 250 9.47 11.47 -6.96
N SER A 251 9.73 12.72 -7.31
CA SER A 251 10.92 13.17 -8.04
C SER A 251 11.63 14.26 -7.26
N GLY A 252 12.88 14.54 -7.60
CA GLY A 252 13.60 15.69 -7.06
C GLY A 252 13.08 16.99 -7.63
N THR A 253 13.37 18.10 -6.94
CA THR A 253 13.01 19.47 -7.38
C THR A 253 14.27 20.22 -7.77
N GLU A 254 14.21 20.97 -8.87
CA GLU A 254 15.33 21.75 -9.37
C GLU A 254 15.72 22.85 -8.37
N ASN A 255 17.04 23.14 -8.31
CA ASN A 255 17.62 24.20 -7.49
C ASN A 255 17.24 24.12 -6.00
N THR A 256 16.96 22.91 -5.49
CA THR A 256 16.68 22.67 -4.06
C THR A 256 17.85 21.95 -3.39
N LYS A 257 18.15 22.37 -2.15
CA LYS A 257 19.14 21.68 -1.33
C LYS A 257 18.66 20.25 -1.03
N ALA A 258 19.62 19.34 -0.89
CA ALA A 258 19.33 17.98 -0.46
C ALA A 258 18.59 17.96 0.88
N THR A 259 17.44 17.32 0.91
CA THR A 259 16.66 17.08 2.12
C THR A 259 16.67 15.59 2.43
N VAL A 260 17.08 15.24 3.64
CA VAL A 260 17.09 13.86 4.13
C VAL A 260 15.96 13.70 5.13
N ASN A 261 15.09 12.74 4.92
CA ASN A 261 14.03 12.37 5.84
C ASN A 261 14.29 10.95 6.35
N VAL A 262 14.20 10.78 7.66
CA VAL A 262 14.32 9.50 8.35
C VAL A 262 13.04 9.27 9.13
N SER A 263 12.42 8.11 8.95
CA SER A 263 11.19 7.71 9.64
C SER A 263 11.41 6.32 10.23
N LEU A 264 11.16 6.19 11.52
CA LEU A 264 11.16 4.93 12.26
C LEU A 264 9.79 4.77 12.89
N GLU A 265 9.15 3.65 12.64
CA GLU A 265 7.80 3.37 13.10
C GLU A 265 7.75 1.99 13.74
N ALA A 266 7.09 1.89 14.88
CA ALA A 266 6.72 0.64 15.51
C ALA A 266 5.20 0.66 15.73
N SER A 267 4.53 -0.38 15.30
CA SER A 267 3.07 -0.50 15.38
C SER A 267 2.70 -1.74 16.17
N TYR A 268 1.81 -1.58 17.15
CA TYR A 268 1.22 -2.69 17.87
C TYR A 268 -0.16 -3.01 17.31
N PHE A 269 -0.34 -4.24 16.85
CA PHE A 269 -1.59 -4.74 16.30
C PHE A 269 -2.23 -5.75 17.24
N ARG A 270 -3.53 -5.68 17.38
CA ARG A 270 -4.32 -6.65 18.14
C ARG A 270 -5.65 -6.93 17.43
N PRO A 271 -6.23 -8.14 17.58
CA PRO A 271 -7.58 -8.41 17.12
C PRO A 271 -8.58 -7.45 17.75
N MET A 272 -9.50 -6.90 16.97
CA MET A 272 -10.56 -6.03 17.50
C MET A 272 -11.55 -6.80 18.39
N ASN A 273 -11.86 -8.04 18.01
CA ASN A 273 -12.71 -8.93 18.76
C ASN A 273 -11.99 -10.25 18.98
N ARG A 274 -12.00 -10.73 20.21
CA ARG A 274 -11.58 -12.08 20.56
C ARG A 274 -12.85 -12.89 20.84
N VAL A 275 -12.93 -14.06 20.23
CA VAL A 275 -14.03 -14.97 20.49
C VAL A 275 -13.82 -15.58 21.86
N LYS A 276 -14.86 -15.56 22.70
CA LYS A 276 -14.85 -16.25 23.99
C LYS A 276 -15.63 -17.54 23.82
N PHE A 277 -15.01 -18.65 24.14
CA PHE A 277 -15.64 -19.93 24.15
C PHE A 277 -16.24 -20.24 25.53
N ALA A 278 -17.21 -21.15 25.56
CA ALA A 278 -17.65 -21.78 26.78
C ALA A 278 -16.53 -22.67 27.32
N ASP A 279 -16.41 -22.76 28.66
CA ASP A 279 -15.54 -23.74 29.29
C ASP A 279 -16.01 -25.17 29.01
N GLY A 280 -15.10 -26.15 29.24
CA GLY A 280 -15.37 -27.56 28.95
C GLY A 280 -16.56 -28.14 29.66
N ALA A 281 -16.81 -27.74 30.91
CA ALA A 281 -17.98 -28.20 31.68
C ALA A 281 -19.27 -27.70 31.03
N THR A 282 -19.37 -26.40 30.77
CA THR A 282 -20.52 -25.78 30.08
C THR A 282 -20.75 -26.39 28.71
N TYR A 283 -19.65 -26.63 27.94
CA TYR A 283 -19.72 -27.30 26.63
C TYR A 283 -20.36 -28.70 26.77
N MET A 284 -19.90 -29.53 27.69
CA MET A 284 -20.38 -30.89 27.90
C MET A 284 -21.86 -30.93 28.32
N GLN A 285 -22.24 -30.07 29.28
CA GLN A 285 -23.63 -29.92 29.73
C GLN A 285 -24.55 -29.53 28.58
N THR A 286 -24.19 -28.46 27.85
CA THR A 286 -24.98 -27.98 26.72
C THR A 286 -25.07 -29.02 25.58
N TYR A 287 -23.98 -29.79 25.35
CA TYR A 287 -24.00 -30.89 24.37
C TYR A 287 -25.02 -31.98 24.79
N ASN A 288 -25.01 -32.41 26.07
CA ASN A 288 -25.92 -33.44 26.56
C ASN A 288 -27.36 -32.94 26.50
N GLU A 289 -27.65 -31.68 26.89
CA GLU A 289 -28.97 -31.08 26.77
C GLU A 289 -29.45 -31.04 25.29
N ALA A 290 -28.57 -30.60 24.37
CA ALA A 290 -28.90 -30.54 22.96
C ALA A 290 -29.15 -31.93 22.38
N ALA A 291 -28.41 -32.94 22.81
CA ALA A 291 -28.62 -34.33 22.40
C ALA A 291 -29.96 -34.84 22.89
N GLN A 292 -30.29 -34.57 24.16
CA GLN A 292 -31.58 -34.95 24.77
C GLN A 292 -32.75 -34.26 24.03
N ALA A 293 -32.63 -32.97 23.72
CA ALA A 293 -33.68 -32.23 23.03
C ALA A 293 -33.99 -32.74 21.61
N ARG A 294 -33.01 -33.38 21.01
CA ARG A 294 -33.16 -34.01 19.65
C ARG A 294 -33.64 -35.47 19.70
N SER A 295 -33.70 -36.08 20.88
CA SER A 295 -34.12 -37.46 21.06
C SER A 295 -35.59 -37.53 21.36
N ALA A 296 -36.31 -38.47 20.71
CA ALA A 296 -37.73 -38.77 21.04
C ALA A 296 -37.89 -39.50 22.38
N THR A 297 -36.82 -40.07 22.91
CA THR A 297 -36.78 -40.82 24.15
C THR A 297 -35.71 -40.25 25.11
N GLN A 298 -35.87 -40.46 26.40
CA GLN A 298 -34.85 -40.04 27.35
C GLN A 298 -33.52 -40.80 27.09
N ILE A 299 -32.44 -40.05 27.00
CA ILE A 299 -31.08 -40.60 26.89
C ILE A 299 -30.64 -41.01 28.28
N THR A 300 -30.47 -42.29 28.52
CA THR A 300 -30.02 -42.87 29.80
C THR A 300 -28.52 -42.90 29.96
N SER A 301 -27.78 -42.80 28.84
CA SER A 301 -26.31 -42.77 28.81
C SER A 301 -25.87 -41.57 27.99
N PRO A 302 -25.74 -40.37 28.55
CA PRO A 302 -25.29 -39.20 27.86
C PRO A 302 -23.83 -39.40 27.42
N LYS A 303 -23.41 -38.66 26.37
CA LYS A 303 -22.07 -38.73 25.86
C LYS A 303 -21.00 -38.34 26.87
N TYR A 304 -21.31 -37.34 27.67
CA TYR A 304 -20.45 -36.88 28.77
C TYR A 304 -21.09 -37.22 30.10
N THR A 305 -20.33 -37.89 30.97
CA THR A 305 -20.81 -38.27 32.30
C THR A 305 -20.73 -37.11 33.29
N GLU A 306 -21.52 -37.15 34.37
CA GLU A 306 -21.42 -36.15 35.44
C GLU A 306 -20.03 -36.13 36.10
N GLU A 307 -19.36 -37.29 36.17
CA GLU A 307 -17.99 -37.38 36.67
C GLU A 307 -17.01 -36.62 35.74
N GLN A 308 -17.10 -36.80 34.41
CA GLN A 308 -16.29 -36.06 33.45
C GLN A 308 -16.49 -34.55 33.58
N ILE A 309 -17.78 -34.13 33.66
CA ILE A 309 -18.14 -32.71 33.78
C ILE A 309 -17.55 -32.13 35.05
N THR A 310 -17.71 -32.83 36.16
CA THR A 310 -17.26 -32.37 37.49
C THR A 310 -15.70 -32.32 37.54
N ASN A 311 -15.03 -33.35 37.04
CA ASN A 311 -13.56 -33.42 37.07
C ASN A 311 -12.93 -32.35 36.16
N THR A 312 -13.54 -32.08 34.98
CA THR A 312 -13.13 -31.00 34.10
C THR A 312 -13.34 -29.64 34.79
N ALA A 313 -14.50 -29.39 35.36
CA ALA A 313 -14.80 -28.13 36.09
C ALA A 313 -13.83 -27.88 37.23
N ASN A 314 -13.40 -28.94 37.94
CA ASN A 314 -12.46 -28.88 39.09
C ASN A 314 -10.98 -28.85 38.63
N GLY A 315 -10.69 -29.03 37.34
CA GLY A 315 -9.31 -29.07 36.81
C GLY A 315 -8.47 -30.21 37.37
N VAL A 316 -9.08 -31.40 37.57
CA VAL A 316 -8.45 -32.54 38.29
C VAL A 316 -7.13 -32.95 37.63
N ASN A 317 -7.09 -33.17 36.31
CA ASN A 317 -5.91 -33.40 35.53
C ASN A 317 -6.19 -32.92 34.10
N PRO A 318 -5.53 -31.87 33.62
CA PRO A 318 -5.82 -31.25 32.30
C PRO A 318 -5.47 -32.16 31.11
N TYR A 319 -4.71 -33.22 31.33
CA TYR A 319 -4.38 -34.20 30.29
C TYR A 319 -5.41 -35.32 30.20
N VAL A 320 -6.09 -35.64 31.32
CA VAL A 320 -7.14 -36.67 31.39
C VAL A 320 -8.53 -36.07 31.22
N TYR A 321 -8.74 -34.90 31.81
CA TYR A 321 -9.97 -34.12 31.72
C TYR A 321 -9.69 -32.77 31.11
N PRO A 322 -9.42 -32.70 29.79
CA PRO A 322 -9.01 -31.48 29.13
C PRO A 322 -10.13 -30.43 29.10
N ASP A 323 -9.71 -29.17 29.23
CA ASP A 323 -10.51 -27.99 28.99
C ASP A 323 -9.63 -26.98 28.26
N VAL A 324 -9.63 -27.06 26.95
CA VAL A 324 -8.68 -26.32 26.09
C VAL A 324 -9.38 -25.10 25.48
N ASP A 325 -8.97 -23.89 25.86
CA ASP A 325 -9.28 -22.72 25.06
C ASP A 325 -8.34 -22.68 23.85
N TRP A 326 -8.82 -23.22 22.75
CA TRP A 326 -8.06 -23.32 21.49
C TRP A 326 -7.70 -21.96 20.92
N TYR A 327 -8.54 -20.92 21.15
CA TYR A 327 -8.25 -19.59 20.63
C TYR A 327 -7.09 -18.95 21.38
N ASP A 328 -7.12 -18.97 22.70
CA ASP A 328 -6.08 -18.37 23.54
C ASP A 328 -4.75 -19.13 23.45
N LEU A 329 -4.81 -20.44 23.17
CA LEU A 329 -3.62 -21.26 22.97
C LEU A 329 -2.93 -20.99 21.61
N ILE A 330 -3.71 -20.70 20.57
CA ILE A 330 -3.18 -20.56 19.19
C ILE A 330 -2.84 -19.13 18.84
N PHE A 331 -3.59 -18.14 19.37
CA PHE A 331 -3.45 -16.74 18.96
C PHE A 331 -2.98 -15.84 20.10
N ARG A 332 -1.92 -15.08 19.82
CA ARG A 332 -1.42 -14.03 20.72
C ARG A 332 -2.41 -12.89 20.85
N GLU A 333 -2.32 -12.15 21.96
CA GLU A 333 -3.10 -10.93 22.16
C GLU A 333 -2.76 -9.82 21.15
N GLY A 334 -1.54 -9.79 20.68
CA GLY A 334 -1.07 -8.82 19.71
C GLY A 334 0.36 -9.06 19.27
N ASN A 335 0.78 -8.27 18.30
CA ASN A 335 2.14 -8.33 17.73
C ASN A 335 2.68 -6.94 17.44
N PHE A 336 4.00 -6.84 17.25
CA PHE A 336 4.70 -5.63 16.85
C PHE A 336 5.22 -5.75 15.43
N ASN A 337 4.93 -4.75 14.61
CA ASN A 337 5.51 -4.57 13.29
C ASN A 337 6.40 -3.32 13.29
N GLN A 338 7.49 -3.36 12.54
CA GLN A 338 8.53 -2.33 12.53
C GLN A 338 8.78 -1.87 11.11
N ARG A 339 8.97 -0.56 10.94
CA ARG A 339 9.30 0.04 9.65
C ARG A 339 10.38 1.08 9.83
N ALA A 340 11.37 1.07 8.96
CA ALA A 340 12.38 2.09 8.83
C ALA A 340 12.40 2.60 7.40
N ASN A 341 12.35 3.93 7.21
CA ASN A 341 12.47 4.55 5.90
C ASN A 341 13.48 5.69 5.96
N VAL A 342 14.37 5.73 4.99
CA VAL A 342 15.27 6.85 4.75
C VAL A 342 15.09 7.30 3.32
N ASN A 343 14.78 8.57 3.11
CA ASN A 343 14.73 9.11 1.77
C ASN A 343 15.48 10.44 1.65
N VAL A 344 16.03 10.65 0.47
CA VAL A 344 16.80 11.84 0.11
C VAL A 344 16.24 12.40 -1.18
N GLN A 345 15.94 13.68 -1.20
CA GLN A 345 15.51 14.39 -2.40
C GLN A 345 16.22 15.71 -2.55
N GLY A 346 16.45 16.14 -3.78
CA GLY A 346 17.09 17.40 -4.07
C GLY A 346 17.34 17.59 -5.55
N GLY A 347 18.05 18.65 -5.90
CA GLY A 347 18.46 18.86 -7.28
C GLY A 347 19.20 20.19 -7.50
N GLY A 348 20.05 20.16 -8.50
CA GLY A 348 20.66 21.35 -9.08
C GLY A 348 19.90 21.81 -10.32
N SER A 349 20.57 22.59 -11.18
CA SER A 349 19.99 23.08 -12.43
C SER A 349 19.86 22.02 -13.52
N ARG A 350 20.67 20.95 -13.48
CA ARG A 350 20.71 19.89 -14.49
C ARG A 350 20.30 18.53 -14.00
N VAL A 351 20.45 18.23 -12.69
CA VAL A 351 20.15 16.92 -12.11
C VAL A 351 19.17 17.10 -10.99
N THR A 352 18.09 16.37 -11.00
CA THR A 352 17.19 16.21 -9.86
C THR A 352 17.12 14.74 -9.46
N TYR A 353 16.97 14.46 -8.18
CA TYR A 353 16.97 13.08 -7.67
C TYR A 353 16.04 12.90 -6.48
N TYR A 354 15.47 11.71 -6.43
CA TYR A 354 14.79 11.16 -5.27
C TYR A 354 15.28 9.72 -5.06
N MET A 355 15.78 9.42 -3.87
CA MET A 355 16.22 8.09 -3.48
C MET A 355 15.54 7.70 -2.17
N SER A 356 15.10 6.46 -2.05
CA SER A 356 14.47 5.93 -0.83
C SER A 356 14.93 4.51 -0.57
N LEU A 357 15.18 4.20 0.70
CA LEU A 357 15.41 2.87 1.21
C LEU A 357 14.43 2.62 2.35
N GLN A 358 13.66 1.55 2.28
CA GLN A 358 12.75 1.12 3.33
C GLN A 358 13.02 -0.33 3.72
N ALA A 359 12.94 -0.61 5.01
CA ALA A 359 12.93 -1.94 5.58
C ALA A 359 11.65 -2.12 6.41
N ASN A 360 10.91 -3.20 6.17
CA ASN A 360 9.74 -3.60 6.93
C ASN A 360 10.01 -4.95 7.60
N HIS A 361 9.55 -5.09 8.83
CA HIS A 361 9.51 -6.35 9.56
C HIS A 361 8.09 -6.57 10.07
N ASP A 362 7.41 -7.57 9.54
CA ASP A 362 6.05 -7.91 9.91
C ASP A 362 6.01 -9.28 10.57
N THR A 363 5.31 -9.37 11.69
CA THR A 363 5.10 -10.62 12.44
C THR A 363 3.63 -10.98 12.50
N GLY A 364 3.32 -12.28 12.68
CA GLY A 364 1.96 -12.80 12.78
C GLY A 364 1.48 -12.92 14.23
N LEU A 365 0.23 -13.37 14.37
CA LEU A 365 -0.46 -13.54 15.66
C LEU A 365 -0.45 -14.98 16.17
N LEU A 366 0.26 -15.92 15.53
CA LEU A 366 0.33 -17.29 16.04
C LEU A 366 1.24 -17.37 17.27
N ASP A 367 0.74 -18.01 18.33
CA ASP A 367 1.50 -18.28 19.54
C ASP A 367 2.20 -19.64 19.45
N ALA A 368 3.23 -19.66 18.62
CA ALA A 368 4.04 -20.85 18.41
C ALA A 368 5.37 -20.72 19.17
N PRO A 369 5.71 -21.65 20.05
CA PRO A 369 7.02 -21.69 20.66
C PRO A 369 8.10 -22.03 19.62
N ASP A 370 9.28 -21.46 19.82
CA ASP A 370 10.46 -21.78 19.01
C ASP A 370 11.05 -23.13 19.47
N TYR A 371 10.54 -24.23 18.91
CA TYR A 371 11.15 -25.54 19.09
C TYR A 371 12.35 -25.69 18.16
N TYR A 372 12.15 -26.26 16.97
CA TYR A 372 13.13 -26.35 15.89
C TYR A 372 12.85 -25.34 14.80
N TYR A 373 11.64 -24.79 14.76
CA TYR A 373 11.14 -23.79 13.82
C TYR A 373 9.91 -23.08 14.40
N SER A 374 9.61 -21.89 13.91
CA SER A 374 8.38 -21.18 14.23
C SER A 374 7.50 -21.09 12.96
N PRO A 375 6.28 -21.60 13.01
CA PRO A 375 5.31 -21.45 11.90
C PRO A 375 4.70 -20.05 11.85
N ASN A 376 4.99 -19.17 12.81
CA ASN A 376 4.46 -17.81 12.81
C ASN A 376 5.00 -17.00 11.62
N ILE A 377 4.20 -16.04 11.14
CA ILE A 377 4.63 -15.11 10.10
C ILE A 377 5.81 -14.29 10.63
N ASN A 378 6.86 -14.23 9.82
CA ASN A 378 8.05 -13.41 10.05
C ASN A 378 8.59 -12.97 8.69
N ASN A 379 8.10 -11.81 8.23
CA ASN A 379 8.40 -11.28 6.92
C ASN A 379 9.35 -10.10 7.02
N TRP A 380 10.44 -10.17 6.26
CA TRP A 380 11.34 -9.05 6.04
C TRP A 380 11.21 -8.58 4.59
N GLU A 381 11.04 -7.28 4.40
CA GLU A 381 10.94 -6.67 3.08
C GLU A 381 11.82 -5.43 3.01
N TYR A 382 12.59 -5.35 1.93
CA TYR A 382 13.47 -4.21 1.62
C TYR A 382 13.04 -3.61 0.29
N ASN A 383 12.77 -2.32 0.29
CA ASN A 383 12.40 -1.56 -0.89
C ASN A 383 13.45 -0.48 -1.15
N PHE A 384 14.01 -0.49 -2.34
CA PHE A 384 14.90 0.54 -2.83
C PHE A 384 14.26 1.23 -4.02
N GLN A 385 14.24 2.56 -4.00
CA GLN A 385 13.78 3.38 -5.11
C GLN A 385 14.80 4.47 -5.44
N ASN A 386 15.04 4.67 -6.74
CA ASN A 386 15.92 5.69 -7.25
C ASN A 386 15.31 6.33 -8.50
N ASN A 387 14.99 7.63 -8.42
CA ASN A 387 14.46 8.43 -9.51
C ASN A 387 15.42 9.58 -9.77
N ILE A 388 16.06 9.57 -10.92
CA ILE A 388 17.01 10.60 -11.36
C ILE A 388 16.49 11.18 -12.68
N SER A 389 16.44 12.50 -12.75
CA SER A 389 16.20 13.25 -13.98
C SER A 389 17.43 14.08 -14.32
N TYR A 390 17.93 13.94 -15.55
CA TYR A 390 19.12 14.63 -16.02
C TYR A 390 18.82 15.40 -17.31
N LYS A 391 19.00 16.71 -17.28
CA LYS A 391 18.97 17.59 -18.45
C LYS A 391 20.28 17.43 -19.23
N LEU A 392 20.29 16.50 -20.19
CA LEU A 392 21.46 16.22 -21.03
C LEU A 392 21.83 17.46 -21.86
N THR A 393 20.81 18.10 -22.43
CA THR A 393 20.92 19.40 -23.12
C THR A 393 19.81 20.32 -22.61
N ASN A 394 19.70 21.54 -23.13
CA ASN A 394 18.59 22.44 -22.81
C ASN A 394 17.24 21.95 -23.39
N THR A 395 17.29 21.02 -24.32
CA THR A 395 16.09 20.47 -25.00
C THR A 395 15.91 18.97 -24.79
N THR A 396 16.90 18.28 -24.21
CA THR A 396 16.86 16.82 -23.98
C THR A 396 16.93 16.53 -22.49
N THR A 397 15.93 15.79 -21.99
CA THR A 397 15.90 15.28 -20.61
C THR A 397 15.88 13.76 -20.63
N VAL A 398 16.66 13.15 -19.76
CA VAL A 398 16.72 11.69 -19.54
C VAL A 398 16.30 11.41 -18.11
N ASP A 399 15.25 10.61 -17.92
CA ASP A 399 14.78 10.17 -16.62
C ASP A 399 15.07 8.67 -16.45
N LEU A 400 15.78 8.32 -15.40
CA LEU A 400 15.99 6.95 -14.97
C LEU A 400 15.19 6.71 -13.69
N ARG A 401 14.31 5.72 -13.70
CA ARG A 401 13.57 5.28 -12.55
C ARG A 401 13.84 3.81 -12.30
N MET A 402 14.23 3.47 -11.09
CA MET A 402 14.55 2.11 -10.71
C MET A 402 13.91 1.82 -9.35
N MET A 403 13.20 0.71 -9.26
CA MET A 403 12.64 0.17 -8.03
C MET A 403 13.08 -1.29 -7.89
N ALA A 404 13.66 -1.62 -6.74
CA ALA A 404 14.00 -2.98 -6.38
C ALA A 404 13.30 -3.33 -5.07
N GLN A 405 12.65 -4.49 -5.04
CA GLN A 405 11.98 -5.04 -3.87
C GLN A 405 12.56 -6.44 -3.61
N ILE A 406 12.98 -6.67 -2.39
CA ILE A 406 13.53 -7.95 -1.96
C ILE A 406 12.80 -8.34 -0.69
N GLY A 407 12.22 -9.53 -0.65
CA GLY A 407 11.51 -10.02 0.51
C GLY A 407 11.89 -11.43 0.88
N ASN A 408 11.97 -11.67 2.18
CA ASN A 408 12.06 -12.99 2.79
C ASN A 408 10.77 -13.21 3.58
N LYS A 409 10.05 -14.28 3.27
CA LYS A 409 8.78 -14.64 3.90
C LYS A 409 8.93 -15.96 4.63
N LYS A 410 8.54 -15.98 5.89
CA LYS A 410 8.33 -17.20 6.68
C LYS A 410 6.92 -17.17 7.23
N GLY A 411 6.29 -18.32 7.28
CA GLY A 411 4.95 -18.41 7.83
C GLY A 411 4.35 -19.80 7.69
N PRO A 412 3.07 -19.94 8.05
CA PRO A 412 2.39 -21.21 7.96
C PRO A 412 2.30 -21.69 6.48
N ASN A 413 2.36 -23.00 6.29
CA ASN A 413 2.14 -23.62 4.98
C ASN A 413 0.65 -23.89 4.69
N TYR A 414 -0.22 -23.33 5.49
CA TYR A 414 -1.67 -23.42 5.37
C TYR A 414 -2.27 -22.01 5.41
N SER A 415 -3.52 -21.90 5.01
CA SER A 415 -4.26 -20.65 5.15
C SER A 415 -4.55 -20.39 6.63
N THR A 416 -4.24 -19.18 7.11
CA THR A 416 -4.63 -18.75 8.48
C THR A 416 -6.15 -18.80 8.67
N SER A 417 -6.92 -18.61 7.60
CA SER A 417 -8.38 -18.79 7.59
C SER A 417 -8.79 -20.24 7.88
N ASP A 418 -8.04 -21.24 7.39
CA ASP A 418 -8.36 -22.64 7.65
C ASP A 418 -8.00 -23.01 9.09
N LEU A 419 -6.86 -22.55 9.59
CA LEU A 419 -6.53 -22.70 11.01
C LEU A 419 -7.61 -22.08 11.90
N TYR A 420 -8.07 -20.86 11.56
CA TYR A 420 -9.14 -20.19 12.30
C TYR A 420 -10.43 -21.02 12.30
N LYS A 421 -10.83 -21.61 11.17
CA LYS A 421 -11.99 -22.49 11.09
C LYS A 421 -11.83 -23.74 11.98
N ILE A 422 -10.62 -24.34 11.97
CA ILE A 422 -10.31 -25.51 12.78
C ILE A 422 -10.43 -25.14 14.27
N VAL A 423 -9.87 -23.99 14.69
CA VAL A 423 -9.98 -23.48 16.06
C VAL A 423 -11.44 -23.27 16.47
N MET A 424 -12.27 -22.66 15.59
CA MET A 424 -13.69 -22.43 15.84
C MET A 424 -14.52 -23.70 15.97
N GLN A 425 -14.07 -24.81 15.39
CA GLN A 425 -14.79 -26.08 15.37
C GLN A 425 -14.19 -27.12 16.31
N ALA A 426 -13.04 -26.82 16.92
CA ALA A 426 -12.34 -27.76 17.79
C ALA A 426 -13.12 -28.03 19.07
N ASN A 427 -13.15 -29.29 19.46
CA ASN A 427 -13.77 -29.72 20.70
C ASN A 427 -12.84 -29.41 21.88
N PRO A 428 -13.28 -28.65 22.91
CA PRO A 428 -12.42 -28.24 24.01
C PRO A 428 -12.07 -29.39 24.98
N VAL A 429 -12.85 -30.49 24.98
CA VAL A 429 -12.76 -31.57 25.98
C VAL A 429 -12.39 -32.92 25.39
N ALA A 430 -12.14 -33.00 24.07
CA ALA A 430 -11.88 -34.30 23.43
C ALA A 430 -10.46 -34.81 23.68
N PHE A 431 -9.49 -33.92 23.76
CA PHE A 431 -8.06 -34.19 23.97
C PHE A 431 -7.30 -32.92 24.37
N PRO A 432 -6.18 -33.05 25.10
CA PRO A 432 -5.29 -31.91 25.33
C PRO A 432 -4.56 -31.52 24.05
N ALA A 433 -4.02 -30.34 23.99
CA ALA A 433 -3.24 -29.88 22.84
C ALA A 433 -2.00 -30.75 22.61
N TYR A 434 -1.31 -31.03 23.69
CA TYR A 434 -0.12 -31.88 23.75
C TYR A 434 0.03 -32.47 25.15
N PHE A 435 0.82 -33.50 25.27
CA PHE A 435 1.26 -34.10 26.55
C PHE A 435 2.66 -33.63 26.90
N PRO A 436 3.06 -33.67 28.18
CA PRO A 436 4.43 -33.38 28.60
C PRO A 436 5.44 -34.26 27.86
N SER A 437 6.57 -33.67 27.50
CA SER A 437 7.69 -34.42 26.94
C SER A 437 8.36 -35.26 28.05
N GLU A 438 8.87 -36.43 27.71
CA GLU A 438 9.74 -37.23 28.54
C GLU A 438 11.22 -37.06 28.12
N ASP A 439 12.13 -37.40 29.00
CA ASP A 439 13.55 -37.34 28.70
C ASP A 439 13.91 -38.26 27.52
N GLY A 440 14.45 -37.64 26.44
CA GLY A 440 14.80 -38.33 25.20
C GLY A 440 13.76 -38.20 24.09
N ASP A 441 12.65 -37.49 24.29
CA ASP A 441 11.72 -37.19 23.21
C ASP A 441 12.34 -36.21 22.21
N GLU A 442 12.25 -36.59 20.92
CA GLU A 442 12.67 -35.75 19.80
C GLU A 442 11.45 -35.10 19.08
N HIS A 443 10.22 -35.34 19.57
CA HIS A 443 8.98 -34.86 18.96
C HIS A 443 7.98 -34.36 20.01
N ILE A 444 7.00 -33.56 19.53
CA ILE A 444 5.88 -33.12 20.36
C ILE A 444 4.84 -34.26 20.45
N ARG A 445 4.42 -34.61 21.66
CA ARG A 445 3.35 -35.59 21.92
C ARG A 445 2.00 -34.92 21.79
N PHE A 446 1.47 -34.78 20.56
CA PHE A 446 0.16 -34.14 20.35
C PHE A 446 -0.97 -35.02 20.87
N GLY A 447 -1.90 -34.41 21.60
CA GLY A 447 -3.12 -35.08 22.02
C GLY A 447 -4.09 -35.27 20.84
N ASN A 448 -4.76 -36.42 20.78
CA ASN A 448 -5.81 -36.64 19.79
C ASN A 448 -6.80 -37.72 20.29
N ALA A 449 -7.95 -37.80 19.56
CA ALA A 449 -8.94 -38.86 19.76
C ALA A 449 -9.33 -39.44 18.42
N GLU A 450 -9.55 -40.72 18.39
CA GLU A 450 -10.08 -41.41 17.23
C GLU A 450 -11.59 -41.15 17.12
N ILE A 451 -12.02 -40.53 16.04
CA ILE A 451 -13.44 -40.28 15.75
C ILE A 451 -14.08 -41.49 15.11
N LYS A 452 -13.34 -42.18 14.26
CA LYS A 452 -13.71 -43.39 13.55
C LYS A 452 -12.42 -44.14 13.24
N SER A 453 -12.47 -45.48 13.12
CA SER A 453 -11.31 -46.32 12.86
C SER A 453 -10.36 -45.70 11.82
N GLY A 454 -9.16 -45.33 12.24
CA GLY A 454 -8.14 -44.69 11.42
C GLY A 454 -8.39 -43.21 11.08
N VAL A 455 -9.42 -42.56 11.68
CA VAL A 455 -9.71 -41.14 11.46
C VAL A 455 -9.59 -40.39 12.80
N TYR A 456 -8.69 -39.48 12.85
CA TYR A 456 -8.39 -38.71 14.07
C TYR A 456 -9.09 -37.33 14.06
N GLY A 457 -9.25 -36.76 15.25
CA GLY A 457 -9.73 -35.39 15.41
C GLY A 457 -8.76 -34.38 14.81
N GLN A 458 -9.26 -33.20 14.55
CA GLN A 458 -8.41 -32.09 14.12
C GLN A 458 -7.89 -31.37 15.38
N ASN A 459 -6.62 -31.59 15.72
CA ASN A 459 -5.94 -30.84 16.77
C ASN A 459 -5.37 -29.56 16.18
N PRO A 460 -5.90 -28.34 16.56
CA PRO A 460 -5.44 -27.06 16.01
C PRO A 460 -3.97 -26.80 16.27
N TYR A 461 -3.46 -27.21 17.44
CA TYR A 461 -2.06 -27.00 17.81
C TYR A 461 -1.12 -27.88 16.97
N ALA A 462 -1.46 -29.16 16.77
CA ALA A 462 -0.75 -30.05 15.87
C ALA A 462 -0.78 -29.53 14.42
N TYR A 463 -1.93 -29.03 13.97
CA TYR A 463 -2.07 -28.44 12.63
C TYR A 463 -1.15 -27.23 12.49
N MET A 464 -1.14 -26.31 13.48
CA MET A 464 -0.27 -25.15 13.52
C MET A 464 1.22 -25.54 13.47
N MET A 465 1.62 -26.52 14.29
CA MET A 465 3.03 -26.89 14.48
C MET A 465 3.56 -27.87 13.43
N SER A 466 2.73 -28.47 12.58
CA SER A 466 3.14 -29.54 11.66
C SER A 466 3.79 -29.07 10.38
N SER A 467 3.66 -27.79 10.01
CA SER A 467 4.22 -27.32 8.76
C SER A 467 4.48 -25.82 8.74
N PHE A 468 5.47 -25.44 7.94
CA PHE A 468 5.76 -24.04 7.66
C PHE A 468 6.32 -23.86 6.25
N LYS A 469 6.29 -22.64 5.76
CA LYS A 469 6.74 -22.24 4.44
C LYS A 469 7.80 -21.15 4.55
N GLU A 470 8.86 -21.30 3.77
CA GLU A 470 9.86 -20.23 3.58
C GLU A 470 9.92 -19.86 2.10
N GLY A 471 10.11 -18.57 1.83
CA GLY A 471 10.22 -18.09 0.46
C GLY A 471 10.97 -16.77 0.36
N ASN A 472 11.58 -16.57 -0.79
CA ASN A 472 12.23 -15.32 -1.14
C ASN A 472 11.63 -14.83 -2.44
N TYR A 473 11.37 -13.52 -2.54
CA TYR A 473 10.98 -12.90 -3.79
C TYR A 473 11.85 -11.68 -4.08
N ASN A 474 12.02 -11.41 -5.37
CA ASN A 474 12.72 -10.25 -5.86
C ASN A 474 11.93 -9.62 -6.99
N THR A 475 11.80 -8.30 -6.98
CA THR A 475 11.24 -7.53 -8.09
C THR A 475 12.24 -6.44 -8.48
N LEU A 476 12.57 -6.36 -9.74
CA LEU A 476 13.32 -5.25 -10.32
C LEU A 476 12.44 -4.61 -11.39
N ASN A 477 12.19 -3.31 -11.28
CA ASN A 477 11.45 -2.52 -12.24
C ASN A 477 12.30 -1.30 -12.61
N THR A 478 12.71 -1.19 -13.88
CA THR A 478 13.58 -0.12 -14.36
C THR A 478 12.96 0.52 -15.60
N SER A 479 12.83 1.83 -15.56
CA SER A 479 12.34 2.65 -16.68
C SER A 479 13.39 3.68 -17.09
N LEU A 480 13.62 3.78 -18.38
CA LEU A 480 14.38 4.85 -19.01
C LEU A 480 13.43 5.65 -19.89
N ASN A 481 13.33 6.94 -19.63
CA ASN A 481 12.52 7.85 -20.39
C ASN A 481 13.40 8.97 -20.97
N ILE A 482 13.27 9.22 -22.27
CA ILE A 482 13.97 10.29 -22.98
C ILE A 482 12.92 11.23 -23.53
N THR A 483 12.99 12.49 -23.11
CA THR A 483 12.12 13.56 -23.60
C THR A 483 12.94 14.56 -24.41
N GLN A 484 12.53 14.85 -25.64
CA GLN A 484 13.15 15.83 -26.51
C GLN A 484 12.15 16.94 -26.83
N ASP A 485 12.48 18.17 -26.46
CA ASP A 485 11.77 19.36 -26.90
C ASP A 485 12.14 19.68 -28.35
N LEU A 486 11.13 19.74 -29.20
CA LEU A 486 11.23 20.06 -30.63
C LEU A 486 10.61 21.43 -30.96
N SER A 487 10.56 22.33 -29.99
CA SER A 487 10.01 23.68 -30.18
C SER A 487 10.73 24.50 -31.26
N PHE A 488 11.95 24.06 -31.66
CA PHE A 488 12.67 24.63 -32.80
C PHE A 488 12.05 24.28 -34.17
N LEU A 489 11.31 23.16 -34.27
CA LEU A 489 10.53 22.79 -35.44
C LEU A 489 9.16 23.47 -35.44
N THR A 490 8.44 23.33 -34.36
CA THR A 490 7.16 24.03 -34.10
C THR A 490 6.96 24.22 -32.61
N LYS A 491 6.59 25.44 -32.22
CA LYS A 491 6.42 25.79 -30.80
C LYS A 491 5.48 24.82 -30.09
N GLY A 492 5.95 24.27 -28.97
CA GLY A 492 5.20 23.38 -28.11
C GLY A 492 5.17 21.91 -28.54
N LEU A 493 5.97 21.51 -29.56
CA LEU A 493 6.16 20.11 -29.93
C LEU A 493 7.24 19.48 -29.03
N SER A 494 6.95 18.30 -28.51
CA SER A 494 7.94 17.45 -27.83
C SER A 494 7.68 15.99 -28.18
N VAL A 495 8.73 15.18 -28.14
CA VAL A 495 8.63 13.73 -28.28
C VAL A 495 9.20 13.06 -27.06
N LYS A 496 8.66 11.91 -26.73
CA LYS A 496 9.05 11.12 -25.57
C LYS A 496 9.15 9.65 -25.98
N ALA A 497 10.21 8.98 -25.53
CA ALA A 497 10.37 7.55 -25.67
C ALA A 497 10.61 6.94 -24.27
N LEU A 498 9.81 5.95 -23.91
CA LEU A 498 9.93 5.23 -22.64
C LEU A 498 10.20 3.75 -22.93
N VAL A 499 11.22 3.22 -22.29
CA VAL A 499 11.53 1.79 -22.24
C VAL A 499 11.47 1.34 -20.79
N ASN A 500 10.76 0.26 -20.53
CA ASN A 500 10.71 -0.35 -19.20
C ASN A 500 11.02 -1.85 -19.29
N PHE A 501 11.73 -2.31 -18.30
CA PHE A 501 11.97 -3.72 -18.06
C PHE A 501 11.62 -4.03 -16.59
N LYS A 502 10.70 -4.98 -16.40
CA LYS A 502 10.35 -5.52 -15.10
C LYS A 502 10.67 -7.02 -15.06
N ASN A 503 11.29 -7.45 -13.98
CA ASN A 503 11.50 -8.87 -13.67
C ASN A 503 11.01 -9.13 -12.25
N TRP A 504 10.19 -10.16 -12.06
CA TRP A 504 9.81 -10.69 -10.77
C TRP A 504 10.21 -12.16 -10.69
N SER A 505 10.68 -12.60 -9.54
CA SER A 505 10.98 -13.98 -9.26
C SER A 505 10.68 -14.33 -7.82
N GLU A 506 10.18 -15.52 -7.58
CA GLU A 506 9.91 -16.07 -6.26
C GLU A 506 10.40 -17.53 -6.19
N SER A 507 11.00 -17.89 -5.07
CA SER A 507 11.32 -19.28 -4.76
C SER A 507 10.75 -19.62 -3.39
N THR A 508 10.03 -20.71 -3.28
CA THR A 508 9.42 -21.17 -2.04
C THR A 508 9.63 -22.66 -1.83
N TYR A 509 9.72 -23.06 -0.59
CA TYR A 509 9.70 -24.45 -0.19
C TYR A 509 8.91 -24.61 1.10
N ASN A 510 8.28 -25.78 1.22
CA ASN A 510 7.51 -26.14 2.40
C ASN A 510 8.28 -27.14 3.21
N ARG A 511 8.14 -27.04 4.52
CA ARG A 511 8.64 -28.05 5.46
C ARG A 511 7.48 -28.57 6.28
N SER A 512 7.45 -29.89 6.49
CA SER A 512 6.37 -30.52 7.24
C SER A 512 6.84 -31.73 8.00
N ILE A 513 6.13 -32.03 9.09
CA ILE A 513 6.24 -33.28 9.85
C ILE A 513 4.89 -33.98 9.84
N THR A 514 4.92 -35.29 9.92
CA THR A 514 3.73 -36.07 10.28
C THR A 514 3.66 -36.05 11.81
N PRO A 515 2.56 -35.56 12.42
CA PRO A 515 2.47 -35.46 13.86
C PRO A 515 2.33 -36.85 14.53
N TYR A 516 2.96 -37.03 15.69
CA TYR A 516 2.67 -38.14 16.59
C TYR A 516 1.42 -37.81 17.39
N TYR A 517 0.42 -38.73 17.37
CA TYR A 517 -0.79 -38.59 18.17
C TYR A 517 -0.85 -39.57 19.30
N TYR A 518 -1.23 -39.05 20.47
CA TYR A 518 -1.35 -39.81 21.72
C TYR A 518 -2.73 -39.59 22.34
N LYS A 519 -3.22 -40.56 23.08
CA LYS A 519 -4.31 -40.46 24.03
C LYS A 519 -3.92 -41.04 25.38
N VAL A 520 -4.64 -40.67 26.42
CA VAL A 520 -4.57 -41.43 27.68
C VAL A 520 -5.16 -42.81 27.44
N LYS A 521 -4.43 -43.85 27.86
CA LYS A 521 -4.86 -45.24 27.74
C LYS A 521 -6.07 -45.46 28.64
N ASP A 522 -7.12 -46.05 28.09
CA ASP A 522 -8.37 -46.26 28.77
C ASP A 522 -8.15 -47.02 30.11
N GLY A 523 -8.67 -46.48 31.22
CA GLY A 523 -8.55 -47.09 32.53
C GLY A 523 -7.17 -47.00 33.22
N SER A 524 -6.19 -46.27 32.64
CA SER A 524 -4.83 -46.15 33.21
C SER A 524 -4.70 -45.02 34.27
N TYR A 525 -5.68 -44.13 34.36
CA TYR A 525 -5.57 -42.99 35.26
C TYR A 525 -5.80 -43.42 36.71
N ASP A 526 -4.82 -43.11 37.55
CA ASP A 526 -4.89 -43.32 39.01
C ASP A 526 -5.13 -42.01 39.75
N PHE A 527 -6.29 -41.84 40.37
CA PHE A 527 -6.62 -40.64 41.14
C PHE A 527 -5.75 -40.42 42.37
N GLY A 528 -5.18 -41.50 42.94
CA GLY A 528 -4.33 -41.41 44.14
C GLY A 528 -2.93 -40.84 43.84
N THR A 529 -2.35 -41.22 42.74
CA THR A 529 -1.03 -40.80 42.31
C THR A 529 -1.03 -39.72 41.25
N ASN A 530 -2.20 -39.42 40.66
CA ASN A 530 -2.36 -38.52 39.53
C ASN A 530 -1.56 -38.92 38.31
N GLN A 531 -1.32 -40.22 38.11
CA GLN A 531 -0.55 -40.77 37.02
C GLN A 531 -1.44 -41.43 35.98
N TYR A 532 -0.97 -41.45 34.71
CA TYR A 532 -1.65 -42.06 33.58
C TYR A 532 -0.64 -42.63 32.60
N GLU A 533 -1.02 -43.65 31.80
CA GLU A 533 -0.25 -44.17 30.70
C GLU A 533 -0.73 -43.57 29.37
N LEU A 534 0.21 -43.32 28.43
CA LEU A 534 -0.12 -42.89 27.08
C LEU A 534 -0.20 -44.07 26.12
N GLN A 535 -1.15 -44.00 25.23
CA GLN A 535 -1.28 -44.89 24.07
C GLN A 535 -1.02 -44.10 22.78
N THR A 536 -0.11 -44.59 21.95
CA THR A 536 0.14 -44.02 20.61
C THR A 536 -1.01 -44.33 19.70
N LEU A 537 -1.62 -43.32 19.11
CA LEU A 537 -2.68 -43.43 18.10
C LEU A 537 -2.08 -43.40 16.70
N GLN A 538 -1.09 -42.54 16.47
CA GLN A 538 -0.42 -42.41 15.19
C GLN A 538 1.08 -42.19 15.44
N THR A 539 1.89 -42.95 14.72
CA THR A 539 3.32 -42.72 14.64
C THR A 539 3.58 -41.63 13.60
N GLY A 540 4.37 -40.64 13.99
CA GLY A 540 4.75 -39.50 13.15
C GLY A 540 6.15 -39.63 12.53
N SER A 541 6.73 -38.50 12.18
CA SER A 541 8.12 -38.39 11.72
C SER A 541 8.98 -37.61 12.71
N ASP A 542 10.19 -38.09 12.97
CA ASP A 542 11.15 -37.47 13.93
C ASP A 542 11.88 -36.28 13.32
N TYR A 543 11.81 -36.09 12.01
CA TYR A 543 12.46 -35.01 11.30
C TYR A 543 11.56 -34.32 10.30
N VAL A 544 11.87 -33.04 10.06
CA VAL A 544 11.14 -32.17 9.12
C VAL A 544 11.51 -32.56 7.70
N SER A 545 10.52 -33.01 6.93
CA SER A 545 10.66 -33.20 5.49
C SER A 545 10.62 -31.85 4.76
N GLN A 546 11.33 -31.75 3.65
CA GLN A 546 11.33 -30.57 2.81
C GLN A 546 10.78 -30.91 1.42
N SER A 547 9.84 -30.09 0.93
CA SER A 547 9.37 -30.21 -0.45
C SER A 547 10.43 -29.74 -1.44
N ASP A 548 10.23 -30.05 -2.70
CA ASP A 548 10.98 -29.44 -3.80
C ASP A 548 10.79 -27.91 -3.77
N ILE A 549 11.81 -27.20 -4.24
CA ILE A 549 11.76 -25.75 -4.35
C ILE A 549 10.87 -25.37 -5.53
N SER A 550 9.73 -24.77 -5.23
CA SER A 550 8.88 -24.15 -6.24
C SER A 550 9.49 -22.83 -6.67
N LYS A 551 9.62 -22.62 -7.97
CA LYS A 551 10.16 -21.39 -8.56
C LYS A 551 9.15 -20.81 -9.54
N SER A 552 8.89 -19.52 -9.41
CA SER A 552 8.04 -18.76 -10.32
C SER A 552 8.76 -17.49 -10.73
N ALA A 553 8.60 -17.09 -11.97
CA ALA A 553 9.17 -15.84 -12.47
C ALA A 553 8.29 -15.26 -13.57
N ASP A 554 8.25 -13.94 -13.66
CA ASP A 554 7.69 -13.22 -14.79
C ASP A 554 8.58 -12.08 -15.24
N GLN A 555 8.42 -11.71 -16.49
CA GLN A 555 9.13 -10.59 -17.11
C GLN A 555 8.12 -9.75 -17.90
N THR A 556 8.29 -8.44 -17.83
CA THR A 556 7.56 -7.51 -18.67
C THR A 556 8.55 -6.61 -19.39
N PHE A 557 8.41 -6.52 -20.70
CA PHE A 557 9.04 -5.49 -21.50
C PHE A 557 7.95 -4.55 -21.99
N TYR A 558 8.17 -3.24 -21.81
CA TYR A 558 7.26 -2.19 -22.26
C TYR A 558 8.02 -1.11 -22.99
N PHE A 559 7.45 -0.66 -24.08
CA PHE A 559 7.95 0.47 -24.86
C PHE A 559 6.78 1.37 -25.24
N ASP A 560 6.96 2.68 -25.10
CA ASP A 560 6.09 3.66 -25.74
C ASP A 560 6.88 4.78 -26.41
N PHE A 561 6.32 5.28 -27.51
CA PHE A 561 6.77 6.48 -28.17
C PHE A 561 5.59 7.44 -28.28
N ARG A 562 5.80 8.68 -27.85
CA ARG A 562 4.75 9.68 -27.78
C ARG A 562 5.21 11.01 -28.38
N ALA A 563 4.33 11.63 -29.16
CA ALA A 563 4.45 13.00 -29.64
C ALA A 563 3.38 13.86 -28.99
N ASP A 564 3.79 14.90 -28.29
CA ASP A 564 2.93 15.87 -27.62
C ASP A 564 3.09 17.23 -28.30
N TRP A 565 1.97 17.88 -28.62
CA TRP A 565 1.95 19.25 -29.12
C TRP A 565 0.99 20.09 -28.32
N LYS A 566 1.46 21.21 -27.77
CA LYS A 566 0.67 22.12 -26.95
C LYS A 566 0.91 23.55 -27.40
N ARG A 567 -0.19 24.26 -27.71
CA ARG A 567 -0.10 25.65 -28.17
C ARG A 567 -1.30 26.47 -27.76
N SER A 568 -1.03 27.72 -27.38
CA SER A 568 -2.05 28.72 -27.09
C SER A 568 -2.06 29.79 -28.19
N PHE A 569 -3.25 30.21 -28.60
CA PHE A 569 -3.52 31.25 -29.58
C PHE A 569 -4.52 32.23 -28.94
N GLY A 570 -4.03 33.25 -28.24
CA GLY A 570 -4.86 34.09 -27.40
C GLY A 570 -5.60 33.26 -26.36
N ASP A 571 -6.92 33.31 -26.34
CA ASP A 571 -7.78 32.56 -25.40
C ASP A 571 -8.00 31.10 -25.79
N HIS A 572 -7.50 30.67 -26.95
CA HIS A 572 -7.63 29.30 -27.45
C HIS A 572 -6.43 28.46 -27.07
N ASN A 573 -6.64 27.39 -26.32
CA ASN A 573 -5.59 26.43 -25.97
C ASN A 573 -5.88 25.08 -26.65
N LEU A 574 -4.91 24.61 -27.41
CA LEU A 574 -4.95 23.32 -28.11
C LEU A 574 -3.86 22.41 -27.60
N THR A 575 -4.21 21.14 -27.34
CA THR A 575 -3.24 20.10 -27.04
C THR A 575 -3.55 18.87 -27.88
N ALA A 576 -2.55 18.32 -28.55
CA ALA A 576 -2.65 17.06 -29.28
C ALA A 576 -1.57 16.10 -28.77
N MET A 577 -1.92 14.83 -28.66
CA MET A 577 -1.01 13.75 -28.29
C MET A 577 -1.28 12.56 -29.19
N LEU A 578 -0.21 11.96 -29.69
CA LEU A 578 -0.24 10.67 -30.37
C LEU A 578 0.81 9.75 -29.73
N MET A 579 0.41 8.52 -29.43
CA MET A 579 1.26 7.55 -28.75
C MET A 579 1.15 6.20 -29.47
N TYR A 580 2.29 5.54 -29.63
CA TYR A 580 2.40 4.11 -29.93
C TYR A 580 2.92 3.39 -28.71
N MET A 581 2.35 2.23 -28.36
CA MET A 581 2.81 1.42 -27.26
C MET A 581 2.92 -0.05 -27.63
N MET A 582 3.84 -0.75 -26.99
CA MET A 582 4.05 -2.18 -27.10
C MET A 582 4.37 -2.75 -25.72
N ARG A 583 3.74 -3.88 -25.39
CA ARG A 583 3.98 -4.62 -24.15
C ARG A 583 4.13 -6.10 -24.46
N GLU A 584 5.17 -6.71 -23.90
CA GLU A 584 5.35 -8.16 -23.87
C GLU A 584 5.42 -8.60 -22.40
N TYR A 585 4.52 -9.48 -21.99
CA TYR A 585 4.51 -10.13 -20.68
C TYR A 585 4.77 -11.61 -20.84
N ARG A 586 5.76 -12.13 -20.13
CA ARG A 586 6.18 -13.53 -20.19
C ARG A 586 6.19 -14.12 -18.78
N SER A 587 5.30 -15.08 -18.54
CA SER A 587 5.27 -15.94 -17.34
C SER A 587 5.34 -17.42 -17.68
N SER A 588 5.30 -17.73 -18.99
CA SER A 588 5.36 -19.11 -19.53
C SER A 588 6.15 -19.08 -20.85
N VAL A 589 6.16 -20.21 -21.57
CA VAL A 589 6.84 -20.35 -22.84
C VAL A 589 6.33 -19.36 -23.89
N LEU A 590 5.00 -19.15 -23.93
CA LEU A 590 4.38 -18.20 -24.85
C LEU A 590 4.14 -16.86 -24.14
N PRO A 591 4.66 -15.74 -24.69
CA PRO A 591 4.40 -14.41 -24.14
C PRO A 591 2.98 -13.94 -24.48
N ASN A 592 2.47 -13.01 -23.65
CA ASN A 592 1.27 -12.23 -23.96
C ASN A 592 1.70 -10.86 -24.49
N ARG A 593 1.28 -10.52 -25.70
CA ARG A 593 1.64 -9.26 -26.37
C ARG A 593 0.44 -8.37 -26.59
N ASN A 594 0.64 -7.09 -26.31
CA ASN A 594 -0.31 -6.03 -26.61
C ASN A 594 0.44 -4.91 -27.32
N GLN A 595 -0.19 -4.30 -28.30
CA GLN A 595 0.33 -3.10 -28.97
C GLN A 595 -0.83 -2.21 -29.40
N GLY A 596 -0.56 -0.93 -29.59
CA GLY A 596 -1.62 -0.04 -30.05
C GLY A 596 -1.17 1.39 -30.27
N TYR A 597 -2.06 2.11 -30.92
CA TYR A 597 -1.99 3.54 -31.10
C TYR A 597 -3.04 4.21 -30.26
N SER A 598 -2.71 5.32 -29.62
CA SER A 598 -3.65 6.12 -28.85
C SER A 598 -3.47 7.59 -29.15
N GLY A 599 -4.54 8.35 -29.11
CA GLY A 599 -4.45 9.77 -29.32
C GLY A 599 -5.42 10.55 -28.46
N ARG A 600 -5.06 11.81 -28.22
CA ARG A 600 -5.87 12.79 -27.49
C ARG A 600 -5.79 14.13 -28.20
N LEU A 601 -6.93 14.78 -28.32
CA LEU A 601 -7.06 16.15 -28.74
C LEU A 601 -7.88 16.91 -27.72
N THR A 602 -7.33 17.99 -27.16
CA THR A 602 -8.07 18.87 -26.24
C THR A 602 -8.14 20.28 -26.79
N TYR A 603 -9.26 20.90 -26.62
CA TYR A 603 -9.50 22.31 -26.92
C TYR A 603 -10.11 23.01 -25.71
N ASP A 604 -9.57 24.14 -25.37
CA ASP A 604 -9.99 24.97 -24.24
C ASP A 604 -10.09 26.42 -24.71
N TYR A 605 -11.26 27.03 -24.53
CA TYR A 605 -11.48 28.44 -24.80
C TYR A 605 -11.63 29.20 -23.49
N SER A 606 -10.65 30.04 -23.15
CA SER A 606 -10.59 30.85 -21.92
C SER A 606 -10.87 30.07 -20.63
N SER A 607 -10.59 28.76 -20.58
CA SER A 607 -10.96 27.85 -19.50
C SER A 607 -12.47 27.79 -19.20
N ARG A 608 -13.33 28.21 -20.14
CA ARG A 608 -14.79 28.21 -20.02
C ARG A 608 -15.44 27.07 -20.76
N TYR A 609 -15.07 26.90 -22.04
CA TYR A 609 -15.61 25.87 -22.92
C TYR A 609 -14.52 24.88 -23.22
N LEU A 610 -14.75 23.61 -22.88
CA LEU A 610 -13.80 22.55 -22.95
C LEU A 610 -14.29 21.45 -23.86
N PHE A 611 -13.44 20.96 -24.73
CA PHE A 611 -13.68 19.81 -25.59
C PHE A 611 -12.49 18.86 -25.52
N GLU A 612 -12.77 17.58 -25.45
CA GLU A 612 -11.73 16.54 -25.48
C GLU A 612 -12.21 15.37 -26.33
N PHE A 613 -11.33 14.90 -27.21
CA PHE A 613 -11.51 13.69 -27.99
C PHE A 613 -10.33 12.76 -27.72
N ASN A 614 -10.63 11.51 -27.36
CA ASN A 614 -9.65 10.46 -27.10
C ASN A 614 -9.97 9.27 -27.99
N PHE A 615 -8.92 8.54 -28.39
CA PHE A 615 -9.10 7.25 -29.01
C PHE A 615 -7.97 6.29 -28.62
N GLY A 616 -8.29 5.00 -28.60
CA GLY A 616 -7.36 3.88 -28.58
C GLY A 616 -7.63 2.96 -29.76
N TYR A 617 -6.58 2.54 -30.47
CA TYR A 617 -6.64 1.47 -31.45
C TYR A 617 -5.66 0.40 -31.02
N ASN A 618 -6.16 -0.56 -30.26
CA ASN A 618 -5.34 -1.49 -29.47
C ASN A 618 -5.60 -2.92 -29.90
N GLY A 619 -4.50 -3.68 -29.98
CA GLY A 619 -4.51 -5.09 -30.34
C GLY A 619 -3.96 -5.98 -29.24
N SER A 620 -4.51 -7.19 -29.15
CA SER A 620 -4.11 -8.25 -28.22
C SER A 620 -3.91 -9.56 -28.97
N GLU A 621 -2.83 -10.28 -28.67
CA GLU A 621 -2.59 -11.63 -29.21
C GLU A 621 -3.60 -12.66 -28.69
N ARG A 622 -4.33 -12.36 -27.63
CA ARG A 622 -5.39 -13.25 -27.08
C ARG A 622 -6.59 -13.38 -28.02
N LEU A 623 -6.74 -12.46 -28.96
CA LEU A 623 -7.85 -12.45 -29.92
C LEU A 623 -7.45 -13.15 -31.24
N ALA A 624 -8.46 -13.64 -31.96
CA ALA A 624 -8.27 -14.33 -33.22
C ALA A 624 -7.58 -13.45 -34.27
N SER A 625 -6.85 -14.09 -35.19
CA SER A 625 -6.26 -13.39 -36.32
C SER A 625 -7.36 -12.71 -37.15
N GLY A 626 -7.28 -11.40 -37.36
CA GLY A 626 -8.31 -10.59 -38.03
C GLY A 626 -9.14 -9.76 -37.05
N GLU A 627 -9.33 -10.20 -35.81
CA GLU A 627 -10.11 -9.53 -34.77
C GLU A 627 -9.22 -8.95 -33.65
N ARG A 628 -7.91 -8.89 -33.85
CA ARG A 628 -6.95 -8.51 -32.81
C ARG A 628 -7.01 -7.05 -32.44
N PHE A 629 -7.35 -6.18 -33.39
CA PHE A 629 -7.35 -4.74 -33.21
C PHE A 629 -8.76 -4.18 -33.20
N GLU A 630 -9.05 -3.31 -32.24
CA GLU A 630 -10.33 -2.64 -32.14
C GLU A 630 -10.15 -1.16 -31.81
N PHE A 631 -11.11 -0.35 -32.27
CA PHE A 631 -11.11 1.11 -32.12
C PHE A 631 -12.04 1.54 -30.99
N PHE A 632 -11.48 2.29 -30.04
CA PHE A 632 -12.16 2.77 -28.82
C PHE A 632 -12.21 4.30 -28.81
N PRO A 633 -13.21 4.93 -29.47
CA PRO A 633 -13.36 6.37 -29.44
C PRO A 633 -14.05 6.85 -28.17
N ALA A 634 -13.71 8.08 -27.74
CA ALA A 634 -14.41 8.77 -26.68
C ALA A 634 -14.36 10.28 -26.89
N ALA A 635 -15.44 10.96 -26.53
CA ALA A 635 -15.54 12.41 -26.58
C ALA A 635 -16.13 12.95 -25.29
N SER A 636 -15.71 14.15 -24.89
CA SER A 636 -16.27 14.84 -23.73
C SER A 636 -16.27 16.35 -23.93
N VAL A 637 -17.23 16.99 -23.28
CA VAL A 637 -17.41 18.44 -23.29
C VAL A 637 -17.53 18.95 -21.85
N GLY A 638 -17.08 20.16 -21.61
CA GLY A 638 -17.22 20.83 -20.33
C GLY A 638 -17.54 22.31 -20.48
N TRP A 639 -18.36 22.82 -19.58
CA TRP A 639 -18.68 24.24 -19.46
C TRP A 639 -18.46 24.69 -18.02
N VAL A 640 -17.53 25.62 -17.83
CA VAL A 640 -17.26 26.23 -16.52
C VAL A 640 -18.19 27.43 -16.35
N VAL A 641 -19.39 27.16 -15.86
CA VAL A 641 -20.46 28.14 -15.69
C VAL A 641 -20.05 29.30 -14.78
N SER A 642 -19.28 28.98 -13.74
CA SER A 642 -18.78 29.97 -12.79
C SER A 642 -17.76 30.95 -13.37
N SER A 643 -17.23 30.71 -14.58
CA SER A 643 -16.36 31.65 -15.29
C SER A 643 -17.12 32.62 -16.19
N GLU A 644 -18.46 32.54 -16.23
CA GLU A 644 -19.29 33.45 -17.02
C GLU A 644 -19.63 34.72 -16.25
N LYS A 645 -19.73 35.85 -16.94
CA LYS A 645 -20.04 37.15 -16.33
C LYS A 645 -21.36 37.16 -15.56
N PHE A 646 -22.38 36.41 -16.04
CA PHE A 646 -23.67 36.31 -15.36
C PHE A 646 -23.63 35.58 -14.03
N TRP A 647 -22.52 34.83 -13.74
CA TRP A 647 -22.36 34.09 -12.49
C TRP A 647 -21.81 34.97 -11.35
N GLU A 648 -21.24 36.14 -11.64
CA GLU A 648 -20.65 37.04 -10.65
C GLU A 648 -21.49 37.22 -9.36
N PRO A 649 -22.83 37.42 -9.42
CA PRO A 649 -23.64 37.56 -8.22
C PRO A 649 -23.74 36.30 -7.40
N MET A 650 -23.60 35.11 -8.03
CA MET A 650 -23.69 33.80 -7.40
C MET A 650 -22.37 33.33 -6.80
N SER A 651 -21.24 33.95 -7.16
CA SER A 651 -19.88 33.55 -6.67
C SER A 651 -19.74 33.62 -5.16
N LYS A 652 -20.56 34.44 -4.48
CA LYS A 652 -20.61 34.50 -3.00
C LYS A 652 -21.10 33.20 -2.35
N TYR A 653 -21.87 32.37 -3.09
CA TYR A 653 -22.46 31.14 -2.56
C TYR A 653 -21.83 29.89 -3.19
N VAL A 654 -21.41 29.96 -4.44
CA VAL A 654 -20.83 28.84 -5.19
C VAL A 654 -19.63 29.34 -5.99
N ASP A 655 -18.42 29.06 -5.51
CA ASP A 655 -17.17 29.51 -6.11
C ASP A 655 -16.89 28.85 -7.45
N HIS A 656 -17.25 27.59 -7.60
CA HIS A 656 -16.94 26.81 -8.80
C HIS A 656 -18.11 25.91 -9.21
N LEU A 657 -18.70 26.19 -10.39
CA LEU A 657 -19.70 25.34 -11.04
C LEU A 657 -19.21 24.96 -12.43
N LYS A 658 -19.08 23.64 -12.67
CA LYS A 658 -18.70 23.08 -13.96
C LYS A 658 -19.67 21.97 -14.35
N LEU A 659 -20.26 22.10 -15.53
CA LEU A 659 -21.06 21.06 -16.18
C LEU A 659 -20.17 20.29 -17.15
N ARG A 660 -20.30 18.97 -17.18
CA ARG A 660 -19.56 18.12 -18.11
C ARG A 660 -20.38 16.92 -18.54
N ALA A 661 -20.15 16.49 -19.78
CA ALA A 661 -20.73 15.29 -20.35
C ALA A 661 -19.67 14.53 -21.12
N SER A 662 -19.71 13.21 -21.06
CA SER A 662 -18.77 12.34 -21.77
C SER A 662 -19.45 11.09 -22.28
N TYR A 663 -18.99 10.62 -23.43
CA TYR A 663 -19.36 9.34 -24.02
C TYR A 663 -18.12 8.67 -24.60
N GLY A 664 -18.00 7.35 -24.45
CA GLY A 664 -16.88 6.62 -25.01
C GLY A 664 -17.05 5.11 -24.91
N LEU A 665 -16.28 4.42 -25.73
CA LEU A 665 -16.19 2.97 -25.77
C LEU A 665 -14.86 2.53 -25.16
N VAL A 666 -14.89 1.46 -24.39
CA VAL A 666 -13.72 0.77 -23.83
C VAL A 666 -13.96 -0.74 -23.85
N GLY A 667 -12.90 -1.53 -23.88
CA GLY A 667 -12.97 -2.97 -23.97
C GLY A 667 -12.16 -3.67 -22.90
N SER A 668 -12.25 -5.02 -22.86
CA SER A 668 -11.42 -5.89 -22.05
C SER A 668 -10.97 -7.08 -22.87
N ASP A 669 -9.67 -7.38 -22.87
CA ASP A 669 -9.06 -8.58 -23.49
C ASP A 669 -8.78 -9.69 -22.47
N GLU A 670 -9.25 -9.55 -21.24
CA GLU A 670 -9.06 -10.52 -20.17
C GLU A 670 -10.31 -11.35 -19.92
N PHE A 671 -10.21 -12.65 -20.14
CA PHE A 671 -11.24 -13.65 -19.91
C PHE A 671 -10.86 -14.53 -18.73
N ASN A 672 -11.81 -14.88 -17.88
CA ASN A 672 -11.64 -15.90 -16.85
C ASN A 672 -11.71 -17.29 -17.50
N GLY A 673 -10.55 -17.89 -17.79
CA GLY A 673 -10.46 -19.24 -18.31
C GLY A 673 -9.03 -19.76 -18.30
N SER A 674 -8.86 -21.03 -17.98
CA SER A 674 -7.56 -21.72 -17.93
C SER A 674 -6.88 -21.87 -19.30
N ALA A 675 -7.57 -21.51 -20.39
CA ALA A 675 -7.05 -21.60 -21.75
C ALA A 675 -7.61 -20.47 -22.64
N PRO A 676 -7.10 -19.23 -22.51
CA PRO A 676 -7.58 -18.08 -23.28
C PRO A 676 -7.46 -18.26 -24.80
N HIS A 677 -6.61 -19.17 -25.26
CA HIS A 677 -6.43 -19.48 -26.69
C HIS A 677 -7.40 -20.55 -27.23
N LEU A 678 -8.05 -21.31 -26.35
CA LEU A 678 -8.98 -22.39 -26.76
C LEU A 678 -10.44 -21.93 -26.89
N SER A 679 -10.83 -20.85 -26.24
CA SER A 679 -12.20 -20.31 -26.35
C SER A 679 -12.54 -19.74 -27.73
N LEU A 680 -11.53 -19.46 -28.55
CA LEU A 680 -11.68 -18.91 -29.90
C LEU A 680 -11.76 -19.98 -31.01
N ILE A 681 -11.57 -21.27 -30.67
CA ILE A 681 -11.69 -22.39 -31.63
C ILE A 681 -13.15 -22.87 -31.72
N HIS A 682 -14.02 -22.45 -30.80
CA HIS A 682 -15.40 -22.91 -30.68
C HIS A 682 -16.48 -21.83 -30.83
N ILE A 683 -16.15 -20.66 -31.36
CA ILE A 683 -17.15 -19.64 -31.73
C ILE A 683 -17.24 -19.59 -33.24
#